data_a13e4992fe4fc2d53edb164bdb8ca9d6
#
_entry.id   a13e4992fe4fc2d53edb164bdb8ca9d6
#
_cell.length_a   1.000
_cell.length_b   1.000
_cell.length_c   1.000
_cell.angle_alpha   90.00
_cell.angle_beta   90.00
_cell.angle_gamma   90.00
#
_symmetry.space_group_name_H-M   'P 1'
#
loop_
_entity.id
_entity.type
_entity.pdbx_description
1 polymer ?
#
loop_
_entity_poly.entity_id
_entity_poly.type
_entity_poly.pdbx_seq_one_letter_code
_entity_poly.pdbx_strand_id
1 'polypeptide(L)'
;YRPAGSRAEFETGERLKREMEAMGLSNVRKDEILVDGWEFEKAELTYRDRAGKTCRVILGAYQTDFVTNDEESFDLVFLGKGTARDYEGKEVRGKLVVVEINQRNEWWINFPVYQAYEKGAKALIAVQTGGYGQIDKQALNAQDIAGPAEAPAFSMSQEDWERIRECLDEKGEIRVGLDARSVVMKDVPTYNIVGEIPGKRPERMILLSAHYDSYFSGFQDDNTAIAMMLGIARAFLKIGYQPENTWVFCAMAAEEWGKCDTKYDWSTGAYQEIFKVHPDWAGKVIGNFNFELPALSNGNLDGIRSTYEYRDFLEECVKKLPALTPAYLEGVRVSAPIETWSDDFSVAIGGIPSMVNEFSAGPFMETHYHSQFDSDEFYDEAVYRFHHELYGLLLLELDSQAVVPLNFAEVFEEAAKSLDVIYCQKAGARVTTLLELLEKAQELSDEIYDRIWDVNEAYLAGEKMNLEKIREAEKKLLAVFKMEQDRFVRLNWSDEVLFPEEAAQNNLYYIRKAIRSLKRKNPETALEALYEIDNNAYAFQFSRSVYQHFTDYVFHQEAERLQWGAGRIVHHENLYDLVEGLLKKYHSGETDVRDEILRLEAVEKRQQSYLKEDVDYMIKSTEKMLLTLQEAKQLL
;
A
#
# COMPACT_ATOMS: atom_id res chain seq x y z
N TYR A 1 5.04 20.78 2.35
CA TYR A 1 4.08 19.95 1.61
C TYR A 1 4.42 19.94 0.12
N ARG A 2 4.46 18.77 -0.49
CA ARG A 2 4.55 18.55 -1.94
C ARG A 2 3.49 17.52 -2.38
N PRO A 3 2.22 17.74 -2.07
CA PRO A 3 1.20 16.76 -2.41
C PRO A 3 0.99 16.67 -3.92
N ALA A 4 0.41 15.55 -4.34
CA ALA A 4 0.14 15.25 -5.75
C ALA A 4 -0.58 16.39 -6.49
N GLY A 5 -0.12 16.72 -7.69
CA GLY A 5 -0.70 17.76 -8.56
C GLY A 5 -0.55 19.18 -8.04
N SER A 6 0.18 19.39 -6.92
CA SER A 6 0.42 20.71 -6.38
C SER A 6 1.49 21.48 -7.16
N ARG A 7 1.50 22.79 -6.98
CA ARG A 7 2.56 23.66 -7.53
C ARG A 7 3.93 23.25 -7.00
N ALA A 8 4.04 22.89 -5.71
CA ALA A 8 5.30 22.50 -5.08
C ALA A 8 5.84 21.19 -5.65
N GLU A 9 4.98 20.21 -5.92
CA GLU A 9 5.35 18.97 -6.61
C GLU A 9 5.85 19.27 -8.03
N PHE A 10 5.12 20.08 -8.80
CA PHE A 10 5.54 20.49 -10.14
C PHE A 10 6.92 21.16 -10.15
N GLU A 11 7.16 22.16 -9.26
CA GLU A 11 8.45 22.86 -9.15
C GLU A 11 9.59 21.89 -8.76
N THR A 12 9.30 20.88 -7.93
CA THR A 12 10.25 19.82 -7.55
C THR A 12 10.55 18.92 -8.74
N GLY A 13 9.54 18.48 -9.49
CA GLY A 13 9.74 17.70 -10.72
C GLY A 13 10.60 18.43 -11.77
N GLU A 14 10.38 19.74 -11.97
CA GLU A 14 11.21 20.57 -12.83
C GLU A 14 12.68 20.66 -12.34
N ARG A 15 12.88 20.66 -11.02
CA ARG A 15 14.23 20.63 -10.44
C ARG A 15 14.87 19.27 -10.67
N LEU A 16 14.18 18.18 -10.39
CA LEU A 16 14.68 16.81 -10.60
C LEU A 16 15.07 16.58 -12.07
N LYS A 17 14.23 17.02 -13.01
CA LYS A 17 14.55 16.97 -14.43
C LYS A 17 15.87 17.66 -14.75
N ARG A 18 16.05 18.91 -14.28
CA ARG A 18 17.31 19.64 -14.48
C ARG A 18 18.53 18.96 -13.84
N GLU A 19 18.38 18.38 -12.64
CA GLU A 19 19.45 17.64 -11.97
C GLU A 19 19.84 16.38 -12.76
N MET A 20 18.88 15.64 -13.26
CA MET A 20 19.11 14.46 -14.10
C MET A 20 19.82 14.83 -15.40
N GLU A 21 19.40 15.92 -16.08
CA GLU A 21 20.07 16.45 -17.28
C GLU A 21 21.51 16.91 -16.98
N ALA A 22 21.69 17.67 -15.90
CA ALA A 22 23.01 18.18 -15.48
C ALA A 22 23.98 17.06 -15.07
N MET A 23 23.46 15.97 -14.52
CA MET A 23 24.22 14.78 -14.14
C MET A 23 24.72 13.99 -15.36
N GLY A 24 24.04 14.13 -16.50
CA GLY A 24 24.36 13.45 -17.75
C GLY A 24 23.53 12.21 -18.03
N LEU A 25 22.39 12.04 -17.39
CA LEU A 25 21.41 11.02 -17.80
C LEU A 25 20.89 11.31 -19.22
N SER A 26 20.66 10.27 -19.96
CA SER A 26 20.10 10.32 -21.32
C SER A 26 18.57 10.27 -21.27
N ASN A 27 17.93 10.70 -22.34
CA ASN A 27 16.47 10.60 -22.53
C ASN A 27 15.66 11.14 -21.33
N VAL A 28 16.13 12.22 -20.71
CA VAL A 28 15.45 12.82 -19.55
C VAL A 28 14.14 13.44 -20.02
N ARG A 29 13.04 12.99 -19.43
CA ARG A 29 11.68 13.38 -19.83
C ARG A 29 10.74 13.46 -18.64
N LYS A 30 9.58 14.01 -18.89
CA LYS A 30 8.43 14.01 -17.96
C LYS A 30 7.34 13.15 -18.58
N ASP A 31 6.99 12.10 -17.90
CA ASP A 31 5.90 11.21 -18.32
C ASP A 31 4.61 11.67 -17.61
N GLU A 32 3.64 12.14 -18.40
CA GLU A 32 2.42 12.76 -17.89
C GLU A 32 1.45 11.71 -17.36
N ILE A 33 0.95 11.96 -16.15
CA ILE A 33 -0.09 11.18 -15.49
C ILE A 33 -1.21 12.09 -15.00
N LEU A 34 -2.40 11.55 -14.71
CA LEU A 34 -3.54 12.29 -14.19
C LEU A 34 -3.85 11.88 -12.75
N VAL A 35 -3.86 12.85 -11.86
CA VAL A 35 -4.16 12.67 -10.44
C VAL A 35 -5.29 13.60 -9.97
N ASP A 36 -5.86 13.31 -8.82
CA ASP A 36 -6.62 14.32 -8.09
C ASP A 36 -5.60 15.14 -7.30
N GLY A 37 -5.36 16.38 -7.72
CA GLY A 37 -4.37 17.24 -7.08
C GLY A 37 -4.86 17.81 -5.77
N TRP A 38 -3.94 18.08 -4.84
CA TRP A 38 -4.25 18.73 -3.57
C TRP A 38 -3.33 19.92 -3.32
N GLU A 39 -3.93 21.08 -3.03
CA GLU A 39 -3.24 22.28 -2.58
C GLU A 39 -3.67 22.62 -1.16
N PHE A 40 -2.73 22.56 -0.24
CA PHE A 40 -2.92 22.98 1.14
C PHE A 40 -2.08 24.22 1.44
N GLU A 41 -2.76 25.34 1.75
CA GLU A 41 -2.10 26.61 2.03
C GLU A 41 -1.97 26.87 3.52
N LYS A 42 -3.07 26.70 4.27
CA LYS A 42 -3.12 26.97 5.71
C LYS A 42 -4.35 26.34 6.37
N ALA A 43 -4.24 26.12 7.68
CA ALA A 43 -5.38 25.95 8.58
C ALA A 43 -4.99 26.45 9.97
N GLU A 44 -5.63 27.51 10.43
CA GLU A 44 -5.39 28.15 11.73
C GLU A 44 -6.70 28.25 12.50
N LEU A 45 -6.70 27.73 13.73
CA LEU A 45 -7.84 27.78 14.63
C LEU A 45 -7.55 28.75 15.78
N THR A 46 -8.49 29.65 16.06
CA THR A 46 -8.41 30.58 17.17
C THR A 46 -9.49 30.30 18.20
N TYR A 47 -9.17 30.40 19.48
CA TYR A 47 -10.12 30.23 20.58
C TYR A 47 -9.77 31.15 21.75
N ARG A 48 -10.69 31.30 22.70
CA ARG A 48 -10.43 31.99 23.95
C ARG A 48 -10.24 30.98 25.06
N ASP A 49 -9.11 31.10 25.77
CA ASP A 49 -8.86 30.29 26.96
C ASP A 49 -9.75 30.72 28.14
N ARG A 50 -9.70 29.98 29.25
CA ARG A 50 -10.46 30.30 30.48
C ARG A 50 -10.17 31.67 31.06
N ALA A 51 -9.01 32.25 30.77
CA ALA A 51 -8.63 33.60 31.20
C ALA A 51 -9.12 34.69 30.22
N GLY A 52 -9.77 34.31 29.12
CA GLY A 52 -10.24 35.19 28.05
C GLY A 52 -9.17 35.60 27.04
N LYS A 53 -7.96 35.03 27.11
CA LYS A 53 -6.89 35.29 26.17
C LYS A 53 -7.16 34.56 24.88
N THR A 54 -6.95 35.23 23.72
CA THR A 54 -7.00 34.60 22.41
C THR A 54 -5.76 33.74 22.21
N CYS A 55 -5.98 32.46 21.92
CA CYS A 55 -4.97 31.48 21.60
C CYS A 55 -5.13 31.08 20.11
N ARG A 56 -4.02 30.71 19.47
CA ARG A 56 -3.97 30.25 18.09
C ARG A 56 -3.35 28.85 18.05
N VAL A 57 -3.91 27.98 17.22
CA VAL A 57 -3.46 26.61 16.97
C VAL A 57 -3.30 26.43 15.48
N ILE A 58 -2.20 25.81 15.07
CA ILE A 58 -1.98 25.39 13.69
C ILE A 58 -2.53 23.98 13.53
N LEU A 59 -3.33 23.78 12.49
CA LEU A 59 -3.86 22.48 12.10
C LEU A 59 -3.09 21.92 10.90
N GLY A 60 -2.94 20.61 10.85
CA GLY A 60 -2.67 19.90 9.61
C GLY A 60 -3.96 19.73 8.81
N ALA A 61 -3.85 19.24 7.59
CA ALA A 61 -5.01 18.95 6.75
C ALA A 61 -4.89 17.57 6.11
N TYR A 62 -6.03 17.08 5.72
CA TYR A 62 -6.19 15.92 4.86
C TYR A 62 -6.62 16.37 3.47
N GLN A 63 -6.62 15.47 2.50
CA GLN A 63 -6.91 15.73 1.08
C GLN A 63 -8.42 16.00 0.85
N THR A 64 -8.91 17.10 1.40
CA THR A 64 -10.32 17.49 1.33
C THR A 64 -10.49 18.98 1.02
N ASP A 65 -11.68 19.36 0.55
CA ASP A 65 -12.03 20.73 0.19
C ASP A 65 -12.53 21.52 1.39
N PHE A 66 -11.83 22.59 1.74
CA PHE A 66 -12.32 23.56 2.72
C PHE A 66 -11.69 24.95 2.50
N VAL A 67 -12.51 25.95 2.28
CA VAL A 67 -12.03 27.33 2.08
C VAL A 67 -12.88 28.28 2.90
N THR A 68 -12.23 29.15 3.70
CA THR A 68 -12.85 30.28 4.37
C THR A 68 -12.53 31.60 3.66
N ASN A 69 -13.40 32.59 3.81
CA ASN A 69 -13.13 33.98 3.41
C ASN A 69 -12.60 34.74 4.62
N ASP A 70 -11.30 34.70 4.88
CA ASP A 70 -10.70 35.10 6.16
C ASP A 70 -11.15 34.18 7.34
N GLU A 71 -10.96 34.63 8.60
CA GLU A 71 -11.38 33.88 9.78
C GLU A 71 -12.90 33.84 9.91
N GLU A 72 -13.47 32.66 9.84
CA GLU A 72 -14.90 32.39 10.07
C GLU A 72 -15.14 31.78 11.44
N SER A 73 -16.27 32.10 12.04
CA SER A 73 -16.63 31.66 13.40
C SER A 73 -17.52 30.43 13.39
N PHE A 74 -17.14 29.40 14.17
CA PHE A 74 -17.88 28.14 14.32
C PHE A 74 -18.06 27.76 15.79
N ASP A 75 -19.07 26.95 16.07
CA ASP A 75 -19.13 26.19 17.31
C ASP A 75 -18.35 24.88 17.11
N LEU A 76 -17.46 24.57 18.02
CA LEU A 76 -16.67 23.34 18.03
C LEU A 76 -17.21 22.41 19.13
N VAL A 77 -17.45 21.15 18.78
CA VAL A 77 -18.01 20.13 19.66
C VAL A 77 -17.14 18.88 19.68
N PHE A 78 -16.99 18.28 20.86
CA PHE A 78 -16.29 17.00 21.00
C PHE A 78 -17.25 15.82 20.91
N LEU A 79 -16.97 14.86 20.06
CA LEU A 79 -17.79 13.67 19.82
C LEU A 79 -16.98 12.36 19.92
N GLY A 80 -16.23 12.22 21.01
CA GLY A 80 -15.57 10.96 21.33
C GLY A 80 -14.72 10.43 20.17
N LYS A 81 -15.12 9.30 19.61
CA LYS A 81 -14.43 8.63 18.48
C LYS A 81 -15.09 8.87 17.12
N GLY A 82 -16.17 9.64 17.07
CA GLY A 82 -16.89 9.93 15.82
C GLY A 82 -17.74 8.78 15.30
N THR A 83 -18.09 7.82 16.15
CA THR A 83 -18.99 6.71 15.79
C THR A 83 -20.43 7.16 15.68
N ALA A 84 -21.29 6.38 15.04
CA ALA A 84 -22.72 6.68 14.91
C ALA A 84 -23.39 6.94 16.29
N ARG A 85 -22.96 6.21 17.32
CA ARG A 85 -23.45 6.37 18.70
C ARG A 85 -23.05 7.72 19.31
N ASP A 86 -21.87 8.23 19.02
CA ASP A 86 -21.39 9.52 19.54
C ASP A 86 -22.25 10.69 19.03
N TYR A 87 -22.93 10.51 17.91
CA TYR A 87 -23.86 11.50 17.32
C TYR A 87 -25.30 11.40 17.84
N GLU A 88 -25.67 10.36 18.61
CA GLU A 88 -27.04 10.20 19.10
C GLU A 88 -27.46 11.37 19.99
N GLY A 89 -28.55 12.05 19.62
CA GLY A 89 -29.07 13.22 20.35
C GLY A 89 -28.21 14.48 20.26
N LYS A 90 -27.19 14.52 19.39
CA LYS A 90 -26.32 15.69 19.19
C LYS A 90 -26.69 16.43 17.92
N GLU A 91 -26.76 17.76 18.01
CA GLU A 91 -26.92 18.64 16.83
C GLU A 91 -25.54 19.18 16.43
N VAL A 92 -25.07 18.77 15.26
CA VAL A 92 -23.74 19.12 14.75
C VAL A 92 -23.75 19.89 13.42
N ARG A 93 -24.93 20.13 12.87
CA ARG A 93 -25.06 20.82 11.59
C ARG A 93 -24.37 22.18 11.61
N GLY A 94 -23.40 22.35 10.68
CA GLY A 94 -22.61 23.58 10.55
C GLY A 94 -21.55 23.80 11.64
N LYS A 95 -21.35 22.85 12.55
CA LYS A 95 -20.31 22.90 13.58
C LYS A 95 -19.03 22.22 13.12
N LEU A 96 -17.91 22.51 13.77
CA LEU A 96 -16.68 21.73 13.72
C LEU A 96 -16.78 20.59 14.75
N VAL A 97 -16.45 19.40 14.34
CA VAL A 97 -16.48 18.19 15.17
C VAL A 97 -15.06 17.74 15.47
N VAL A 98 -14.70 17.62 16.76
CA VAL A 98 -13.41 17.01 17.18
C VAL A 98 -13.64 15.57 17.56
N VAL A 99 -12.77 14.69 17.11
CA VAL A 99 -12.73 13.26 17.48
C VAL A 99 -11.33 12.83 17.87
N GLU A 100 -11.24 11.90 18.81
CA GLU A 100 -10.00 11.21 19.17
C GLU A 100 -9.98 9.85 18.48
N ILE A 101 -8.97 9.60 17.65
CA ILE A 101 -8.88 8.37 16.83
C ILE A 101 -7.58 7.61 17.07
N ASN A 102 -7.63 6.30 16.86
CA ASN A 102 -6.46 5.42 16.79
C ASN A 102 -6.56 4.60 15.51
N GLN A 103 -5.86 5.04 14.47
CA GLN A 103 -5.94 4.44 13.14
C GLN A 103 -5.34 3.03 13.07
N ARG A 104 -4.42 2.68 13.96
CA ARG A 104 -3.83 1.33 14.00
C ARG A 104 -4.76 0.30 14.63
N ASN A 105 -5.41 0.65 15.72
CA ASN A 105 -6.13 -0.31 16.57
C ASN A 105 -7.65 -0.25 16.45
N GLU A 106 -8.19 0.75 15.77
CA GLU A 106 -9.64 0.99 15.69
C GLU A 106 -10.11 1.03 14.22
N TRP A 107 -10.04 2.18 13.56
CA TRP A 107 -10.49 2.37 12.18
C TRP A 107 -9.76 3.53 11.51
N TRP A 108 -9.79 3.52 10.19
CA TRP A 108 -9.19 4.56 9.38
C TRP A 108 -10.00 5.86 9.46
N ILE A 109 -9.35 6.99 9.27
CA ILE A 109 -9.95 8.32 9.44
C ILE A 109 -11.15 8.61 8.52
N ASN A 110 -11.22 7.99 7.36
CA ASN A 110 -12.31 8.19 6.39
C ASN A 110 -13.69 7.89 6.98
N PHE A 111 -13.83 6.88 7.83
CA PHE A 111 -15.11 6.52 8.45
C PHE A 111 -15.68 7.63 9.33
N PRO A 112 -14.99 8.13 10.38
CA PRO A 112 -15.51 9.23 11.19
C PRO A 112 -15.65 10.52 10.40
N VAL A 113 -14.82 10.79 9.39
CA VAL A 113 -14.94 11.97 8.53
C VAL A 113 -16.24 11.93 7.73
N TYR A 114 -16.52 10.83 7.07
CA TYR A 114 -17.76 10.70 6.30
C TYR A 114 -19.00 10.65 7.20
N GLN A 115 -18.90 10.05 8.38
CA GLN A 115 -19.97 10.07 9.38
C GLN A 115 -20.30 11.51 9.83
N ALA A 116 -19.29 12.36 10.07
CA ALA A 116 -19.48 13.76 10.39
C ALA A 116 -20.14 14.54 9.25
N TYR A 117 -19.65 14.31 8.02
CA TYR A 117 -20.21 14.92 6.82
C TYR A 117 -21.68 14.60 6.62
N GLU A 118 -22.09 13.33 6.73
CA GLU A 118 -23.51 12.92 6.64
C GLU A 118 -24.39 13.54 7.73
N LYS A 119 -23.84 13.80 8.91
CA LYS A 119 -24.55 14.48 10.00
C LYS A 119 -24.64 16.01 9.78
N GLY A 120 -24.02 16.51 8.71
CA GLY A 120 -24.02 17.92 8.35
C GLY A 120 -23.02 18.78 9.12
N ALA A 121 -22.01 18.17 9.74
CA ALA A 121 -20.87 18.90 10.29
C ALA A 121 -20.18 19.74 9.21
N LYS A 122 -19.61 20.88 9.59
CA LYS A 122 -18.89 21.76 8.65
C LYS A 122 -17.52 21.18 8.28
N ALA A 123 -16.84 20.60 9.27
CA ALA A 123 -15.61 19.82 9.09
C ALA A 123 -15.37 18.93 10.32
N LEU A 124 -14.58 17.87 10.15
CA LEU A 124 -14.04 17.09 11.26
C LEU A 124 -12.62 17.54 11.56
N ILE A 125 -12.23 17.54 12.83
CA ILE A 125 -10.85 17.73 13.30
C ILE A 125 -10.45 16.46 14.04
N ALA A 126 -9.50 15.71 13.50
CA ALA A 126 -9.01 14.49 14.09
C ALA A 126 -7.83 14.77 15.01
N VAL A 127 -7.90 14.22 16.22
CA VAL A 127 -6.79 14.15 17.17
C VAL A 127 -6.34 12.69 17.21
N GLN A 128 -5.18 12.40 16.68
CA GLN A 128 -4.67 11.05 16.64
C GLN A 128 -4.05 10.71 18.01
N THR A 129 -4.67 9.78 18.75
CA THR A 129 -4.24 9.34 20.08
C THR A 129 -3.47 8.03 20.08
N GLY A 130 -3.37 7.40 18.94
CA GLY A 130 -2.60 6.21 18.63
C GLY A 130 -2.55 6.04 17.12
N GLY A 131 -1.53 5.40 16.64
CA GLY A 131 -1.33 5.21 15.21
C GLY A 131 -0.32 4.10 14.97
N TYR A 132 0.85 4.42 14.51
CA TYR A 132 1.91 3.46 14.27
C TYR A 132 2.72 3.08 15.53
N GLY A 133 2.18 3.29 16.71
CA GLY A 133 2.76 2.99 18.00
C GLY A 133 2.61 4.15 18.96
N GLN A 134 3.71 4.69 19.47
CA GLN A 134 3.70 5.86 20.33
C GLN A 134 3.82 7.13 19.50
N ILE A 135 2.74 7.87 19.38
CA ILE A 135 2.70 9.14 18.64
C ILE A 135 3.22 10.31 19.48
N ASP A 136 3.99 11.21 18.86
CA ASP A 136 4.38 12.47 19.51
C ASP A 136 3.14 13.33 19.75
N LYS A 137 3.05 13.91 20.97
CA LYS A 137 1.88 14.71 21.37
C LYS A 137 1.72 16.02 20.61
N GLN A 138 2.77 16.51 19.97
CA GLN A 138 2.76 17.72 19.16
C GLN A 138 2.59 17.43 17.66
N ALA A 139 2.58 16.16 17.26
CA ALA A 139 2.44 15.78 15.86
C ALA A 139 1.08 16.16 15.30
N LEU A 140 1.09 16.73 14.10
CA LEU A 140 -0.13 17.04 13.35
C LEU A 140 -0.63 15.84 12.54
N ASN A 141 0.22 14.90 12.22
CA ASN A 141 -0.05 13.67 11.47
C ASN A 141 -0.97 13.84 10.25
N ALA A 142 -0.44 13.61 9.08
CA ALA A 142 -1.20 13.45 7.86
C ALA A 142 -1.25 11.98 7.47
N GLN A 143 -2.36 11.61 6.86
CA GLN A 143 -2.57 10.31 6.22
C GLN A 143 -3.45 10.56 5.00
N ASP A 144 -3.47 9.64 4.07
CA ASP A 144 -4.49 9.59 3.05
C ASP A 144 -5.88 9.45 3.69
N ILE A 145 -6.87 10.10 3.13
CA ILE A 145 -8.20 10.08 3.73
C ILE A 145 -9.12 9.03 3.11
N ALA A 146 -8.76 8.49 1.97
CA ALA A 146 -9.53 7.45 1.25
C ALA A 146 -11.04 7.74 1.20
N GLY A 147 -11.42 9.01 1.01
CA GLY A 147 -12.82 9.43 1.05
C GLY A 147 -13.10 10.59 0.08
N PRO A 148 -14.36 11.05 0.01
CA PRO A 148 -14.73 12.14 -0.89
C PRO A 148 -14.13 13.48 -0.43
N ALA A 149 -13.64 14.27 -1.39
CA ALA A 149 -13.06 15.59 -1.13
C ALA A 149 -14.03 16.55 -0.42
N GLU A 150 -15.32 16.37 -0.64
CA GLU A 150 -16.40 17.18 -0.07
C GLU A 150 -16.67 16.92 1.41
N ALA A 151 -16.02 15.93 2.03
CA ALA A 151 -16.09 15.65 3.48
C ALA A 151 -14.87 16.24 4.19
N PRO A 152 -14.91 17.53 4.63
CA PRO A 152 -13.71 18.23 5.08
C PRO A 152 -13.13 17.70 6.37
N ALA A 153 -11.80 17.60 6.43
CA ALA A 153 -11.08 17.13 7.59
C ALA A 153 -9.75 17.86 7.83
N PHE A 154 -9.40 18.03 9.10
CA PHE A 154 -8.13 18.58 9.58
C PHE A 154 -7.55 17.70 10.67
N SER A 155 -6.24 17.82 10.92
CA SER A 155 -5.57 17.21 12.07
C SER A 155 -5.17 18.24 13.10
N MET A 156 -5.21 17.85 14.38
CA MET A 156 -4.80 18.66 15.51
C MET A 156 -3.89 17.85 16.42
N SER A 157 -2.86 18.49 16.98
CA SER A 157 -1.98 17.84 17.96
C SER A 157 -2.73 17.48 19.26
N GLN A 158 -2.30 16.41 19.92
CA GLN A 158 -2.86 16.03 21.24
C GLN A 158 -2.70 17.17 22.26
N GLU A 159 -1.54 17.82 22.27
CA GLU A 159 -1.23 18.90 23.22
C GLU A 159 -2.16 20.11 23.05
N ASP A 160 -2.43 20.53 21.81
CA ASP A 160 -3.36 21.62 21.55
C ASP A 160 -4.80 21.24 21.87
N TRP A 161 -5.18 20.00 21.59
CA TRP A 161 -6.49 19.48 21.96
C TRP A 161 -6.69 19.44 23.49
N GLU A 162 -5.70 18.98 24.25
CA GLU A 162 -5.76 18.99 25.73
C GLU A 162 -6.07 20.40 26.25
N ARG A 163 -5.44 21.44 25.69
CA ARG A 163 -5.68 22.86 26.06
C ARG A 163 -7.07 23.35 25.69
N ILE A 164 -7.56 23.01 24.49
CA ILE A 164 -8.90 23.40 24.02
C ILE A 164 -9.96 22.66 24.83
N ARG A 165 -9.77 21.37 25.09
CA ARG A 165 -10.70 20.53 25.87
C ARG A 165 -11.00 21.09 27.26
N GLU A 166 -10.01 21.71 27.89
CA GLU A 166 -10.22 22.41 29.18
C GLU A 166 -11.17 23.60 29.08
N CYS A 167 -11.35 24.17 27.90
CA CYS A 167 -12.17 25.36 27.66
C CYS A 167 -13.60 25.03 27.22
N LEU A 168 -13.94 23.75 27.01
CA LEU A 168 -15.30 23.35 26.68
C LEU A 168 -16.29 23.76 27.78
N ASP A 169 -17.48 24.22 27.41
CA ASP A 169 -18.56 24.52 28.31
C ASP A 169 -19.24 23.26 28.88
N GLU A 170 -20.29 23.44 29.71
CA GLU A 170 -21.05 22.32 30.27
C GLU A 170 -21.75 21.44 29.24
N LYS A 171 -21.91 21.93 28.01
CA LYS A 171 -22.47 21.17 26.85
C LYS A 171 -21.40 20.45 26.05
N GLY A 172 -20.13 20.66 26.36
CA GLY A 172 -19.00 20.17 25.58
C GLY A 172 -18.75 20.96 24.30
N GLU A 173 -19.06 22.26 24.28
CA GLU A 173 -18.92 23.16 23.12
C GLU A 173 -18.04 24.36 23.47
N ILE A 174 -17.40 24.94 22.42
CA ILE A 174 -16.69 26.23 22.51
C ILE A 174 -16.80 26.97 21.18
N ARG A 175 -16.84 28.29 21.22
CA ARG A 175 -16.79 29.15 20.06
C ARG A 175 -15.35 29.35 19.60
N VAL A 176 -15.07 29.08 18.31
CA VAL A 176 -13.74 29.18 17.70
C VAL A 176 -13.79 29.96 16.39
N GLY A 177 -12.65 30.53 15.99
CA GLY A 177 -12.42 31.01 14.63
C GLY A 177 -11.62 29.98 13.84
N LEU A 178 -11.88 29.82 12.55
CA LEU A 178 -11.10 28.99 11.65
C LEU A 178 -10.81 29.78 10.38
N ASP A 179 -9.53 29.87 10.01
CA ASP A 179 -9.04 30.40 8.75
C ASP A 179 -8.28 29.29 8.04
N ALA A 180 -8.86 28.76 6.96
CA ALA A 180 -8.28 27.59 6.28
C ALA A 180 -8.48 27.64 4.77
N ARG A 181 -7.49 27.06 4.07
CA ARG A 181 -7.55 26.86 2.63
C ARG A 181 -6.92 25.51 2.29
N SER A 182 -7.77 24.58 1.90
CA SER A 182 -7.44 23.25 1.38
C SER A 182 -8.32 23.03 0.14
N VAL A 183 -7.74 22.66 -0.99
CA VAL A 183 -8.46 22.51 -2.28
C VAL A 183 -8.02 21.24 -2.98
N VAL A 184 -8.98 20.42 -3.36
CA VAL A 184 -8.78 19.25 -4.22
C VAL A 184 -9.21 19.57 -5.64
N MET A 185 -8.38 19.21 -6.60
CA MET A 185 -8.61 19.45 -8.03
C MET A 185 -8.62 18.10 -8.75
N LYS A 186 -9.76 17.70 -9.31
CA LYS A 186 -9.90 16.41 -9.99
C LYS A 186 -9.19 16.39 -11.34
N ASP A 187 -8.54 15.25 -11.65
CA ASP A 187 -7.94 14.95 -12.95
C ASP A 187 -6.97 16.02 -13.48
N VAL A 188 -6.09 16.51 -12.61
CA VAL A 188 -5.02 17.43 -13.00
C VAL A 188 -3.75 16.67 -13.42
N PRO A 189 -2.96 17.21 -14.37
CA PRO A 189 -1.72 16.58 -14.78
C PRO A 189 -0.63 16.76 -13.72
N THR A 190 0.13 15.68 -13.47
CA THR A 190 1.44 15.70 -12.85
C THR A 190 2.38 14.80 -13.66
N TYR A 191 3.62 14.59 -13.22
CA TYR A 191 4.62 13.95 -14.06
C TYR A 191 5.55 13.04 -13.27
N ASN A 192 5.74 11.82 -13.73
CA ASN A 192 6.91 11.05 -13.36
C ASN A 192 8.14 11.61 -14.09
N ILE A 193 9.28 11.69 -13.42
CA ILE A 193 10.51 12.23 -14.00
C ILE A 193 11.47 11.08 -14.28
N VAL A 194 11.74 10.86 -15.56
CA VAL A 194 12.48 9.70 -16.01
C VAL A 194 13.77 10.09 -16.69
N GLY A 195 14.86 9.36 -16.38
CA GLY A 195 16.16 9.50 -17.05
C GLY A 195 16.83 8.13 -17.20
N GLU A 196 17.77 7.99 -18.11
CA GLU A 196 18.34 6.70 -18.47
C GLU A 196 19.87 6.70 -18.54
N ILE A 197 20.49 5.56 -18.17
CA ILE A 197 21.83 5.18 -18.60
C ILE A 197 21.68 4.10 -19.67
N PRO A 198 21.95 4.39 -20.96
CA PRO A 198 21.74 3.44 -22.05
C PRO A 198 22.63 2.21 -21.90
N GLY A 199 22.05 1.03 -22.03
CA GLY A 199 22.76 -0.24 -22.04
C GLY A 199 23.23 -0.66 -23.44
N LYS A 200 24.04 -1.71 -23.48
CA LYS A 200 24.43 -2.37 -24.74
C LYS A 200 23.26 -3.12 -25.39
N ARG A 201 22.28 -3.52 -24.58
CA ARG A 201 21.02 -4.17 -24.97
C ARG A 201 19.84 -3.25 -24.63
N PRO A 202 19.52 -2.25 -25.46
CA PRO A 202 18.54 -1.21 -25.14
C PRO A 202 17.10 -1.72 -25.03
N GLU A 203 16.81 -2.90 -25.56
CA GLU A 203 15.50 -3.54 -25.48
C GLU A 203 15.24 -4.25 -24.13
N ARG A 204 16.24 -4.31 -23.25
CA ARG A 204 16.17 -4.92 -21.94
C ARG A 204 16.54 -3.89 -20.89
N MET A 205 15.72 -3.73 -19.86
CA MET A 205 15.84 -2.63 -18.93
C MET A 205 15.81 -3.08 -17.47
N ILE A 206 16.39 -2.27 -16.58
CA ILE A 206 16.25 -2.36 -15.13
C ILE A 206 15.72 -1.01 -14.66
N LEU A 207 14.65 -1.03 -13.87
CA LEU A 207 14.04 0.15 -13.29
C LEU A 207 14.57 0.39 -11.87
N LEU A 208 14.84 1.64 -11.54
CA LEU A 208 15.06 2.13 -10.17
C LEU A 208 14.01 3.20 -9.93
N SER A 209 13.27 3.09 -8.85
CA SER A 209 12.17 4.00 -8.51
C SER A 209 12.25 4.51 -7.08
N ALA A 210 11.71 5.70 -6.86
CA ALA A 210 11.48 6.32 -5.58
C ALA A 210 10.45 7.43 -5.79
N HIS A 211 9.69 7.84 -4.79
CA HIS A 211 8.73 8.91 -4.97
C HIS A 211 9.24 10.27 -4.52
N TYR A 212 8.68 11.35 -5.07
CA TYR A 212 9.13 12.71 -4.77
C TYR A 212 8.03 13.65 -4.25
N ASP A 213 6.79 13.20 -4.22
CA ASP A 213 5.74 13.87 -3.44
C ASP A 213 5.97 13.63 -1.94
N SER A 214 5.29 14.33 -1.09
CA SER A 214 5.38 14.14 0.36
C SER A 214 4.28 14.87 1.10
N TYR A 215 3.90 14.34 2.25
CA TYR A 215 3.33 15.14 3.32
C TYR A 215 4.43 16.01 3.95
N PHE A 216 4.14 17.12 4.52
CA PHE A 216 5.11 18.03 5.18
C PHE A 216 6.46 18.20 4.43
N SER A 217 7.60 18.09 5.14
CA SER A 217 8.94 18.25 4.55
C SER A 217 9.40 17.03 3.76
N GLY A 218 9.03 15.84 4.22
CA GLY A 218 9.38 14.58 3.61
C GLY A 218 10.89 14.40 3.47
N PHE A 219 11.66 14.57 4.56
CA PHE A 219 13.11 14.37 4.48
C PHE A 219 13.46 12.89 4.34
N GLN A 220 12.94 12.05 5.25
CA GLN A 220 13.07 10.60 5.14
C GLN A 220 12.13 10.07 4.07
N ASP A 221 10.89 10.53 4.07
CA ASP A 221 9.79 10.08 3.25
C ASP A 221 9.40 11.13 2.18
N ASP A 222 9.98 11.12 0.95
CA ASP A 222 10.94 10.13 0.50
C ASP A 222 12.15 10.80 -0.19
N ASN A 223 12.55 11.99 0.29
CA ASN A 223 13.69 12.71 -0.31
C ASN A 223 14.99 11.91 -0.24
N THR A 224 15.19 11.09 0.82
CA THR A 224 16.41 10.29 0.96
C THR A 224 16.49 9.20 -0.09
N ALA A 225 15.37 8.60 -0.50
CA ALA A 225 15.33 7.62 -1.57
C ALA A 225 15.59 8.23 -2.95
N ILE A 226 14.97 9.37 -3.26
CA ILE A 226 15.29 10.13 -4.48
C ILE A 226 16.79 10.46 -4.53
N ALA A 227 17.37 10.94 -3.43
CA ALA A 227 18.79 11.28 -3.38
C ALA A 227 19.68 10.04 -3.52
N MET A 228 19.29 8.89 -2.96
CA MET A 228 20.00 7.62 -3.13
C MET A 228 19.96 7.13 -4.58
N MET A 229 18.78 7.09 -5.18
CA MET A 229 18.60 6.70 -6.59
C MET A 229 19.50 7.54 -7.51
N LEU A 230 19.47 8.87 -7.38
CA LEU A 230 20.33 9.77 -8.15
C LEU A 230 21.81 9.66 -7.77
N GLY A 231 22.12 9.34 -6.51
CA GLY A 231 23.47 9.06 -6.03
C GLY A 231 24.08 7.85 -6.70
N ILE A 232 23.33 6.77 -6.84
CA ILE A 232 23.72 5.57 -7.59
C ILE A 232 23.97 5.92 -9.06
N ALA A 233 23.04 6.62 -9.72
CA ALA A 233 23.22 7.07 -11.10
C ALA A 233 24.50 7.87 -11.28
N ARG A 234 24.73 8.86 -10.41
CA ARG A 234 25.94 9.72 -10.44
C ARG A 234 27.22 8.94 -10.25
N ALA A 235 27.24 7.94 -9.37
CA ALA A 235 28.41 7.12 -9.12
C ALA A 235 28.83 6.35 -10.39
N PHE A 236 27.88 5.70 -11.04
CA PHE A 236 28.15 4.92 -12.25
C PHE A 236 28.48 5.79 -13.47
N LEU A 237 27.83 6.92 -13.66
CA LEU A 237 28.17 7.90 -14.69
C LEU A 237 29.61 8.43 -14.50
N LYS A 238 30.00 8.73 -13.24
CA LYS A 238 31.33 9.27 -12.93
C LYS A 238 32.47 8.30 -13.26
N ILE A 239 32.25 7.00 -13.08
CA ILE A 239 33.25 5.98 -13.43
C ILE A 239 33.16 5.54 -14.89
N GLY A 240 32.19 6.05 -15.65
CA GLY A 240 31.99 5.70 -17.06
C GLY A 240 31.53 4.24 -17.26
N TYR A 241 30.79 3.71 -16.29
CA TYR A 241 30.26 2.35 -16.43
C TYR A 241 29.27 2.25 -17.60
N GLN A 242 29.46 1.24 -18.45
CA GLN A 242 28.57 0.94 -19.56
C GLN A 242 27.75 -0.32 -19.22
N PRO A 243 26.46 -0.16 -18.84
CA PRO A 243 25.65 -1.30 -18.44
C PRO A 243 25.35 -2.25 -19.63
N GLU A 244 25.03 -3.50 -19.31
CA GLU A 244 24.53 -4.46 -20.31
C GLU A 244 23.09 -4.12 -20.70
N ASN A 245 22.26 -3.72 -19.74
CA ASN A 245 20.85 -3.36 -19.93
C ASN A 245 20.68 -1.85 -19.74
N THR A 246 19.65 -1.25 -20.32
CA THR A 246 19.33 0.15 -20.04
C THR A 246 18.83 0.29 -18.61
N TRP A 247 19.47 1.16 -17.82
CA TRP A 247 19.00 1.51 -16.48
C TRP A 247 18.09 2.73 -16.56
N VAL A 248 16.87 2.58 -16.07
CA VAL A 248 15.84 3.62 -16.05
C VAL A 248 15.70 4.11 -14.60
N PHE A 249 15.86 5.39 -14.38
CA PHE A 249 15.69 6.06 -13.10
C PHE A 249 14.39 6.86 -13.17
N CYS A 250 13.41 6.50 -12.34
CA CYS A 250 12.10 7.09 -12.34
C CYS A 250 11.77 7.68 -10.96
N ALA A 251 11.70 9.02 -10.88
CA ALA A 251 11.14 9.68 -9.73
C ALA A 251 9.62 9.73 -9.89
N MET A 252 8.91 8.92 -9.10
CA MET A 252 7.48 8.76 -9.14
C MET A 252 6.77 9.94 -8.45
N ALA A 253 5.66 10.39 -9.01
CA ALA A 253 4.76 11.37 -8.42
C ALA A 253 3.58 10.64 -7.76
N ALA A 254 2.92 11.30 -6.82
CA ALA A 254 1.65 10.83 -6.26
C ALA A 254 1.70 9.39 -5.72
N GLU A 255 2.75 9.08 -4.98
CA GLU A 255 2.83 7.84 -4.19
C GLU A 255 1.95 7.93 -2.96
N GLU A 256 2.09 8.98 -2.17
CA GLU A 256 1.41 9.23 -0.91
C GLU A 256 -0.12 9.33 -1.07
N TRP A 257 -0.55 9.93 -2.15
CA TRP A 257 -1.96 10.09 -2.50
C TRP A 257 -2.11 10.62 -3.93
N GLY A 258 -3.11 10.16 -4.67
CA GLY A 258 -3.34 10.64 -6.03
C GLY A 258 -4.78 10.50 -6.52
N LYS A 259 -5.68 9.88 -5.76
CA LYS A 259 -7.11 9.77 -6.10
C LYS A 259 -8.00 9.91 -4.87
N CYS A 260 -9.04 10.75 -4.93
CA CYS A 260 -10.04 10.86 -3.88
C CYS A 260 -11.16 9.82 -4.05
N ASP A 261 -11.87 9.56 -2.95
CA ASP A 261 -13.05 8.69 -2.90
C ASP A 261 -12.82 7.28 -3.49
N THR A 262 -11.72 6.68 -3.13
CA THR A 262 -11.35 5.31 -3.44
C THR A 262 -10.57 4.69 -2.28
N LYS A 263 -10.63 3.36 -2.15
CA LYS A 263 -9.82 2.66 -1.16
C LYS A 263 -8.33 2.65 -1.50
N TYR A 264 -7.99 2.75 -2.78
CA TYR A 264 -6.64 2.56 -3.32
C TYR A 264 -6.11 3.89 -3.86
N ASP A 265 -5.94 4.86 -2.97
CA ASP A 265 -5.66 6.25 -3.29
C ASP A 265 -4.17 6.62 -3.36
N TRP A 266 -3.27 5.69 -2.99
CA TRP A 266 -1.81 5.86 -3.09
C TRP A 266 -1.19 5.12 -4.28
N SER A 267 0.14 5.25 -4.49
CA SER A 267 0.90 4.63 -5.59
C SER A 267 0.33 4.94 -6.98
N THR A 268 -0.30 6.12 -7.13
CA THR A 268 -0.97 6.52 -8.37
C THR A 268 0.01 6.71 -9.51
N GLY A 269 1.18 7.30 -9.22
CA GLY A 269 2.23 7.54 -10.20
C GLY A 269 2.79 6.27 -10.81
N ALA A 270 3.17 5.32 -9.96
CA ALA A 270 3.68 4.03 -10.41
C ALA A 270 2.63 3.23 -11.18
N TYR A 271 1.39 3.19 -10.68
CA TYR A 271 0.30 2.52 -11.39
C TYR A 271 0.12 3.09 -12.80
N GLN A 272 0.02 4.40 -12.95
CA GLN A 272 -0.19 5.00 -14.27
C GLN A 272 1.04 4.86 -15.17
N GLU A 273 2.25 4.93 -14.63
CA GLU A 273 3.49 4.72 -15.38
C GLU A 273 3.47 3.36 -16.09
N ILE A 274 3.17 2.31 -15.34
CA ILE A 274 3.26 0.93 -15.84
C ILE A 274 2.01 0.51 -16.63
N PHE A 275 0.82 0.97 -16.24
CA PHE A 275 -0.42 0.51 -16.88
C PHE A 275 -0.91 1.39 -18.03
N LYS A 276 -0.50 2.68 -18.06
CA LYS A 276 -1.02 3.66 -19.04
C LYS A 276 0.07 4.27 -19.91
N VAL A 277 1.18 4.73 -19.30
CA VAL A 277 2.24 5.42 -20.03
C VAL A 277 3.15 4.42 -20.73
N HIS A 278 3.63 3.42 -19.99
CA HIS A 278 4.56 2.41 -20.49
C HIS A 278 4.08 0.96 -20.28
N PRO A 279 2.90 0.58 -20.78
CA PRO A 279 2.42 -0.81 -20.67
C PRO A 279 3.33 -1.82 -21.40
N ASP A 280 4.19 -1.34 -22.30
CA ASP A 280 5.19 -2.13 -23.00
C ASP A 280 6.46 -2.43 -22.18
N TRP A 281 6.60 -1.88 -20.98
CA TRP A 281 7.68 -2.22 -20.05
C TRP A 281 7.53 -3.63 -19.49
N ALA A 282 6.31 -4.11 -19.32
CA ALA A 282 6.06 -5.53 -19.06
C ALA A 282 6.70 -6.41 -20.16
N GLY A 283 7.57 -7.35 -19.76
CA GLY A 283 8.36 -8.18 -20.66
C GLY A 283 9.65 -7.55 -21.24
N LYS A 284 9.97 -6.30 -20.86
CA LYS A 284 11.25 -5.63 -21.16
C LYS A 284 12.04 -5.28 -19.91
N VAL A 285 11.37 -4.79 -18.88
CA VAL A 285 11.98 -4.51 -17.60
C VAL A 285 12.10 -5.80 -16.82
N ILE A 286 13.34 -6.18 -16.51
CA ILE A 286 13.65 -7.45 -15.86
C ILE A 286 13.63 -7.37 -14.34
N GLY A 287 13.63 -6.17 -13.76
CA GLY A 287 13.52 -5.95 -12.32
C GLY A 287 13.36 -4.48 -11.99
N ASN A 288 12.69 -4.21 -10.88
CA ASN A 288 12.55 -2.90 -10.29
C ASN A 288 13.15 -2.88 -8.89
N PHE A 289 14.03 -1.91 -8.63
CA PHE A 289 14.51 -1.55 -7.30
C PHE A 289 13.74 -0.32 -6.84
N ASN A 290 12.76 -0.50 -5.97
CA ASN A 290 12.07 0.60 -5.32
C ASN A 290 12.80 0.96 -4.02
N PHE A 291 12.85 2.24 -3.70
CA PHE A 291 13.52 2.74 -2.51
C PHE A 291 12.55 3.53 -1.65
N GLU A 292 12.58 3.27 -0.34
CA GLU A 292 11.78 3.92 0.68
C GLU A 292 12.63 4.20 1.92
N LEU A 293 12.68 5.43 2.39
CA LEU A 293 13.35 5.83 3.63
C LEU A 293 14.76 5.23 3.85
N PRO A 294 15.67 5.15 2.86
CA PRO A 294 16.90 4.36 2.96
C PRO A 294 17.96 4.95 3.90
N ALA A 295 17.74 6.12 4.47
CA ALA A 295 18.63 6.73 5.45
C ALA A 295 18.19 6.46 6.91
N LEU A 296 17.17 5.63 7.08
CA LEU A 296 16.58 5.24 8.36
C LEU A 296 17.15 3.88 8.80
N SER A 297 17.59 3.78 10.06
CA SER A 297 18.05 2.51 10.61
C SER A 297 16.89 1.60 11.02
N ASN A 298 16.91 0.36 10.56
CA ASN A 298 15.96 -0.70 10.91
C ASN A 298 16.45 -1.59 12.06
N GLY A 299 17.42 -1.15 12.85
CA GLY A 299 18.02 -1.90 13.95
C GLY A 299 19.31 -2.64 13.57
N ASN A 300 19.46 -3.91 13.95
CA ASN A 300 20.68 -4.68 13.70
C ASN A 300 20.65 -5.53 12.42
N LEU A 301 19.48 -5.81 11.90
CA LEU A 301 19.22 -6.63 10.72
C LEU A 301 18.51 -5.78 9.68
N ASP A 302 19.10 -5.69 8.49
CA ASP A 302 18.44 -5.05 7.36
C ASP A 302 17.52 -6.03 6.60
N GLY A 303 16.63 -5.50 5.76
CA GLY A 303 15.72 -6.27 4.96
C GLY A 303 15.65 -5.86 3.50
N ILE A 304 15.44 -6.84 2.64
CA ILE A 304 14.99 -6.65 1.27
C ILE A 304 13.69 -7.42 1.13
N ARG A 305 12.60 -6.75 0.77
CA ARG A 305 11.35 -7.39 0.45
C ARG A 305 11.20 -7.49 -1.05
N SER A 306 10.85 -8.67 -1.56
CA SER A 306 10.76 -8.90 -3.00
C SER A 306 9.54 -9.73 -3.38
N THR A 307 9.26 -9.79 -4.68
CA THR A 307 8.40 -10.86 -5.21
C THR A 307 9.03 -12.22 -4.94
N TYR A 308 8.23 -13.27 -4.83
CA TYR A 308 8.71 -14.64 -4.54
C TYR A 308 9.85 -15.06 -5.47
N GLU A 309 9.72 -14.75 -6.75
CA GLU A 309 10.61 -15.21 -7.81
C GLU A 309 12.03 -14.68 -7.72
N TYR A 310 12.24 -13.52 -7.07
CA TYR A 310 13.58 -12.95 -6.88
C TYR A 310 14.25 -13.34 -5.58
N ARG A 311 13.55 -13.97 -4.65
CA ARG A 311 14.07 -14.25 -3.31
C ARG A 311 15.37 -15.05 -3.34
N ASP A 312 15.40 -16.20 -4.04
CA ASP A 312 16.58 -17.05 -4.12
C ASP A 312 17.79 -16.34 -4.73
N PHE A 313 17.56 -15.58 -5.81
CA PHE A 313 18.61 -14.78 -6.45
C PHE A 313 19.19 -13.74 -5.47
N LEU A 314 18.34 -13.01 -4.77
CA LEU A 314 18.77 -11.98 -3.82
C LEU A 314 19.49 -12.60 -2.61
N GLU A 315 19.01 -13.71 -2.08
CA GLU A 315 19.70 -14.43 -1.00
C GLU A 315 21.11 -14.89 -1.41
N GLU A 316 21.27 -15.39 -2.63
CA GLU A 316 22.58 -15.78 -3.17
C GLU A 316 23.48 -14.56 -3.42
N CYS A 317 22.95 -13.45 -3.89
CA CYS A 317 23.70 -12.21 -4.05
C CYS A 317 24.20 -11.70 -2.69
N VAL A 318 23.31 -11.60 -1.69
CA VAL A 318 23.66 -11.12 -0.33
C VAL A 318 24.78 -11.97 0.30
N LYS A 319 24.77 -13.31 0.12
CA LYS A 319 25.83 -14.20 0.62
C LYS A 319 27.20 -13.95 -0.02
N LYS A 320 27.23 -13.44 -1.25
CA LYS A 320 28.46 -13.23 -2.04
C LYS A 320 28.99 -11.79 -1.97
N LEU A 321 28.27 -10.87 -1.35
CA LEU A 321 28.67 -9.47 -1.27
C LEU A 321 30.02 -9.30 -0.55
N PRO A 322 30.87 -8.35 -1.00
CA PRO A 322 32.06 -7.95 -0.24
C PRO A 322 31.64 -7.31 1.08
N ALA A 323 32.60 -7.04 1.96
CA ALA A 323 32.35 -6.32 3.18
C ALA A 323 31.85 -4.89 2.85
N LEU A 324 30.64 -4.58 3.27
CA LEU A 324 30.01 -3.28 3.15
C LEU A 324 30.29 -2.40 4.37
N THR A 325 29.90 -1.13 4.30
CA THR A 325 29.92 -0.23 5.47
C THR A 325 29.19 -0.89 6.64
N PRO A 326 29.80 -0.97 7.85
CA PRO A 326 29.24 -1.71 8.97
C PRO A 326 28.06 -0.93 9.60
N ALA A 327 26.87 -1.14 9.08
CA ALA A 327 25.62 -0.58 9.60
C ALA A 327 24.76 -1.64 10.27
N TYR A 328 24.72 -2.85 9.72
CA TYR A 328 23.85 -3.93 10.19
C TYR A 328 24.68 -5.15 10.60
N LEU A 329 24.76 -5.41 11.92
CA LEU A 329 25.62 -6.45 12.50
C LEU A 329 25.11 -7.88 12.23
N GLU A 330 23.80 -8.04 12.04
CA GLU A 330 23.15 -9.34 11.77
C GLU A 330 22.96 -9.58 10.25
N GLY A 331 23.42 -8.64 9.41
CA GLY A 331 23.40 -8.78 7.96
C GLY A 331 22.10 -8.31 7.32
N VAL A 332 21.74 -8.95 6.20
CA VAL A 332 20.56 -8.64 5.39
C VAL A 332 19.69 -9.88 5.24
N ARG A 333 18.39 -9.73 5.48
CA ARG A 333 17.38 -10.77 5.25
C ARG A 333 16.57 -10.44 4.01
N VAL A 334 16.33 -11.44 3.18
CA VAL A 334 15.37 -11.34 2.07
C VAL A 334 14.04 -11.95 2.50
N SER A 335 12.95 -11.26 2.23
CA SER A 335 11.58 -11.70 2.52
C SER A 335 10.69 -11.57 1.28
N ALA A 336 9.65 -12.38 1.22
CA ALA A 336 8.60 -12.39 0.20
C ALA A 336 7.26 -12.77 0.86
N PRO A 337 6.12 -12.39 0.29
CA PRO A 337 5.96 -11.54 -0.89
C PRO A 337 6.19 -10.05 -0.60
N ILE A 338 6.12 -9.22 -1.65
CA ILE A 338 5.95 -7.77 -1.50
C ILE A 338 4.57 -7.47 -0.91
N GLU A 339 4.47 -6.33 -0.27
CA GLU A 339 3.24 -5.82 0.33
C GLU A 339 2.72 -4.60 -0.46
N THR A 340 1.53 -4.13 -0.15
CA THR A 340 0.86 -3.04 -0.89
C THR A 340 1.32 -1.64 -0.46
N TRP A 341 2.33 -1.53 0.38
CA TRP A 341 2.68 -0.31 1.11
C TRP A 341 3.43 0.74 0.30
N SER A 342 3.90 0.40 -0.92
CA SER A 342 4.65 1.32 -1.75
C SER A 342 4.52 1.00 -3.25
N ASP A 343 5.20 1.77 -4.07
CA ASP A 343 5.19 1.73 -5.53
C ASP A 343 5.61 0.38 -6.14
N ASP A 344 6.45 -0.39 -5.44
CA ASP A 344 6.91 -1.70 -5.89
C ASP A 344 5.76 -2.68 -6.15
N PHE A 345 4.67 -2.60 -5.37
CA PHE A 345 3.48 -3.42 -5.59
C PHE A 345 2.79 -3.08 -6.92
N SER A 346 2.55 -1.79 -7.20
CA SER A 346 1.95 -1.33 -8.45
C SER A 346 2.79 -1.75 -9.67
N VAL A 347 4.12 -1.67 -9.54
CA VAL A 347 5.06 -2.10 -10.59
C VAL A 347 5.01 -3.62 -10.78
N ALA A 348 5.00 -4.40 -9.70
CA ALA A 348 4.97 -5.87 -9.76
C ALA A 348 3.71 -6.41 -10.42
N ILE A 349 2.53 -5.93 -9.99
CA ILE A 349 1.26 -6.36 -10.60
C ILE A 349 1.13 -5.93 -12.08
N GLY A 350 1.90 -4.93 -12.50
CA GLY A 350 2.08 -4.56 -13.90
C GLY A 350 2.87 -5.58 -14.72
N GLY A 351 3.57 -6.52 -14.07
CA GLY A 351 4.35 -7.59 -14.72
C GLY A 351 5.86 -7.35 -14.72
N ILE A 352 6.35 -6.53 -13.78
CA ILE A 352 7.77 -6.24 -13.57
C ILE A 352 8.17 -6.74 -12.19
N PRO A 353 9.01 -7.80 -12.09
CA PRO A 353 9.47 -8.29 -10.79
C PRO A 353 10.11 -7.17 -9.96
N SER A 354 9.71 -7.01 -8.71
CA SER A 354 10.07 -5.84 -7.89
C SER A 354 10.67 -6.24 -6.55
N MET A 355 11.48 -5.33 -6.01
CA MET A 355 12.02 -5.39 -4.66
C MET A 355 12.09 -3.99 -4.04
N VAL A 356 11.98 -3.92 -2.72
CA VAL A 356 12.07 -2.69 -1.93
C VAL A 356 12.93 -2.93 -0.71
N ASN A 357 13.67 -1.91 -0.23
CA ASN A 357 14.37 -1.99 1.04
C ASN A 357 13.38 -1.99 2.22
N GLU A 358 13.78 -2.56 3.36
CA GLU A 358 12.97 -2.49 4.58
C GLU A 358 12.87 -1.04 5.08
N PHE A 359 11.66 -0.58 5.40
CA PHE A 359 11.41 0.80 5.83
C PHE A 359 10.37 0.91 6.96
N SER A 360 9.72 -0.19 7.35
CA SER A 360 8.55 -0.18 8.24
C SER A 360 8.89 -0.24 9.74
N ALA A 361 10.17 -0.27 10.11
CA ALA A 361 10.59 -0.47 11.49
C ALA A 361 11.28 0.77 12.09
N GLY A 362 11.32 0.82 13.42
CA GLY A 362 12.10 1.78 14.17
C GLY A 362 11.32 2.98 14.74
N PRO A 363 11.98 3.79 15.59
CA PRO A 363 11.34 4.90 16.31
C PRO A 363 10.75 6.00 15.42
N PHE A 364 11.30 6.20 14.22
CA PHE A 364 10.80 7.17 13.25
C PHE A 364 9.34 6.90 12.90
N MET A 365 9.00 5.64 12.59
CA MET A 365 7.64 5.23 12.25
C MET A 365 6.65 5.47 13.39
N GLU A 366 7.12 5.47 14.62
CA GLU A 366 6.29 5.65 15.81
C GLU A 366 6.01 7.13 16.12
N THR A 367 6.87 8.07 15.71
CA THR A 367 6.84 9.45 16.19
C THR A 367 6.92 10.51 15.10
N HIS A 368 7.55 10.25 13.96
CA HIS A 368 7.89 11.25 12.95
C HIS A 368 7.21 11.02 11.60
N TYR A 369 6.91 9.76 11.27
CA TYR A 369 6.32 9.36 10.01
C TYR A 369 5.02 10.13 9.73
N HIS A 370 4.88 10.66 8.53
CA HIS A 370 3.75 11.48 8.08
C HIS A 370 3.41 12.65 9.03
N SER A 371 4.44 13.30 9.57
CA SER A 371 4.27 14.47 10.44
C SER A 371 5.22 15.61 10.06
N GLN A 372 5.00 16.79 10.67
CA GLN A 372 5.89 17.94 10.50
C GLN A 372 7.29 17.70 11.08
N PHE A 373 7.50 16.61 11.79
CA PHE A 373 8.80 16.23 12.37
C PHE A 373 9.67 15.40 11.42
N ASP A 374 9.16 14.97 10.27
CA ASP A 374 9.98 14.31 9.27
C ASP A 374 11.13 15.24 8.81
N SER A 375 12.29 14.97 9.38
CA SER A 375 13.50 15.79 9.27
C SER A 375 14.75 14.90 9.30
N ASP A 376 15.94 15.53 9.39
CA ASP A 376 17.22 14.83 9.47
C ASP A 376 17.56 14.26 10.86
N GLU A 377 16.64 14.29 11.83
CA GLU A 377 16.89 13.80 13.20
C GLU A 377 17.26 12.32 13.25
N PHE A 378 16.61 11.50 12.41
CA PHE A 378 16.86 10.07 12.29
C PHE A 378 17.79 9.69 11.13
N TYR A 379 18.46 10.68 10.50
CA TYR A 379 19.42 10.38 9.44
C TYR A 379 20.63 9.64 9.98
N ASP A 380 20.90 8.45 9.43
CA ASP A 380 22.07 7.64 9.75
C ASP A 380 22.99 7.52 8.52
N GLU A 381 24.15 8.21 8.58
CA GLU A 381 25.12 8.22 7.48
C GLU A 381 25.67 6.81 7.16
N ALA A 382 25.88 5.96 8.18
CA ALA A 382 26.42 4.62 7.98
C ALA A 382 25.38 3.72 7.28
N VAL A 383 24.14 3.80 7.71
CA VAL A 383 22.99 3.10 7.07
C VAL A 383 22.80 3.56 5.64
N TYR A 384 22.77 4.87 5.42
CA TYR A 384 22.57 5.44 4.09
C TYR A 384 23.69 5.06 3.11
N ARG A 385 24.93 5.05 3.59
CA ARG A 385 26.07 4.58 2.81
C ARG A 385 26.00 3.08 2.53
N PHE A 386 25.61 2.29 3.53
CA PHE A 386 25.42 0.85 3.39
C PHE A 386 24.40 0.54 2.28
N HIS A 387 23.26 1.22 2.25
CA HIS A 387 22.23 1.03 1.22
C HIS A 387 22.73 1.43 -0.18
N HIS A 388 23.49 2.52 -0.33
CA HIS A 388 24.11 2.85 -1.61
C HIS A 388 25.05 1.74 -2.10
N GLU A 389 25.86 1.17 -1.20
CA GLU A 389 26.80 0.09 -1.53
C GLU A 389 26.02 -1.20 -1.88
N LEU A 390 25.05 -1.59 -1.05
CA LEU A 390 24.22 -2.78 -1.24
C LEU A 390 23.47 -2.75 -2.58
N TYR A 391 22.67 -1.73 -2.80
CA TYR A 391 21.83 -1.64 -3.99
C TYR A 391 22.63 -1.36 -5.26
N GLY A 392 23.74 -0.64 -5.17
CA GLY A 392 24.68 -0.51 -6.28
C GLY A 392 25.27 -1.86 -6.72
N LEU A 393 25.59 -2.75 -5.78
CA LEU A 393 26.10 -4.09 -6.08
C LEU A 393 25.01 -5.03 -6.59
N LEU A 394 23.82 -5.02 -5.99
CA LEU A 394 22.68 -5.82 -6.46
C LEU A 394 22.27 -5.43 -7.89
N LEU A 395 22.31 -4.14 -8.21
CA LEU A 395 22.09 -3.64 -9.57
C LEU A 395 23.11 -4.20 -10.57
N LEU A 396 24.39 -4.24 -10.21
CA LEU A 396 25.44 -4.85 -11.04
C LEU A 396 25.24 -6.36 -11.23
N GLU A 397 24.88 -7.06 -10.16
CA GLU A 397 24.60 -8.50 -10.23
C GLU A 397 23.44 -8.79 -11.19
N LEU A 398 22.33 -8.05 -11.09
CA LEU A 398 21.20 -8.21 -11.98
C LEU A 398 21.53 -7.79 -13.43
N ASP A 399 22.30 -6.70 -13.60
CA ASP A 399 22.73 -6.23 -14.94
C ASP A 399 23.59 -7.25 -15.67
N SER A 400 24.35 -8.05 -14.94
CA SER A 400 25.25 -9.05 -15.49
C SER A 400 24.57 -10.32 -16.01
N GLN A 401 23.30 -10.56 -15.64
CA GLN A 401 22.59 -11.78 -15.99
C GLN A 401 22.21 -11.84 -17.47
N ALA A 402 22.46 -12.96 -18.13
CA ALA A 402 22.05 -13.21 -19.52
C ALA A 402 20.54 -13.41 -19.64
N VAL A 403 19.95 -14.11 -18.68
CA VAL A 403 18.51 -14.35 -18.54
C VAL A 403 18.06 -13.94 -17.14
N VAL A 404 16.87 -13.41 -17.02
CA VAL A 404 16.29 -12.99 -15.73
C VAL A 404 16.26 -14.15 -14.73
N PRO A 405 16.80 -13.98 -13.50
CA PRO A 405 16.96 -15.06 -12.53
C PRO A 405 15.70 -15.28 -11.68
N LEU A 406 14.58 -15.62 -12.31
CA LEU A 406 13.30 -15.88 -11.67
C LEU A 406 13.15 -17.37 -11.31
N ASN A 407 12.89 -17.65 -10.02
CA ASN A 407 12.47 -18.95 -9.53
C ASN A 407 11.00 -18.92 -9.10
N PHE A 408 10.14 -19.63 -9.80
CA PHE A 408 8.70 -19.71 -9.50
C PHE A 408 8.35 -20.81 -8.47
N ALA A 409 9.34 -21.59 -7.99
CA ALA A 409 9.06 -22.70 -7.10
C ALA A 409 8.37 -22.25 -5.81
N GLU A 410 8.82 -21.15 -5.22
CA GLU A 410 8.29 -20.65 -3.95
C GLU A 410 6.83 -20.22 -4.04
N VAL A 411 6.42 -19.50 -5.07
CA VAL A 411 5.02 -19.06 -5.22
C VAL A 411 4.07 -20.25 -5.33
N PHE A 412 4.48 -21.35 -6.01
CA PHE A 412 3.66 -22.56 -6.08
C PHE A 412 3.66 -23.34 -4.75
N GLU A 413 4.75 -23.33 -4.03
CA GLU A 413 4.85 -23.90 -2.68
C GLU A 413 3.95 -23.16 -1.69
N GLU A 414 4.01 -21.83 -1.66
CA GLU A 414 3.18 -21.00 -0.78
C GLU A 414 1.68 -21.13 -1.14
N ALA A 415 1.34 -21.16 -2.43
CA ALA A 415 -0.02 -21.44 -2.88
C ALA A 415 -0.51 -22.84 -2.45
N ALA A 416 0.38 -23.83 -2.36
CA ALA A 416 0.00 -25.15 -1.82
C ALA A 416 -0.18 -25.13 -0.30
N LYS A 417 0.64 -24.36 0.43
CA LYS A 417 0.57 -24.19 1.89
C LYS A 417 -0.67 -23.41 2.34
N SER A 418 -1.16 -22.46 1.54
CA SER A 418 -2.34 -21.63 1.85
C SER A 418 -3.65 -22.44 1.85
N LEU A 419 -3.69 -23.62 1.19
CA LEU A 419 -4.89 -24.43 1.04
C LEU A 419 -5.31 -25.16 2.34
N ASP A 420 -6.49 -24.83 2.88
CA ASP A 420 -7.16 -25.68 3.88
C ASP A 420 -7.84 -26.88 3.18
N VAL A 421 -7.13 -28.01 3.14
CA VAL A 421 -7.59 -29.24 2.49
C VAL A 421 -8.96 -29.71 3.02
N ILE A 422 -9.22 -29.52 4.34
CA ILE A 422 -10.47 -29.95 4.97
C ILE A 422 -11.64 -29.07 4.49
N TYR A 423 -11.44 -27.76 4.40
CA TYR A 423 -12.47 -26.86 3.89
C TYR A 423 -12.74 -27.11 2.41
N CYS A 424 -11.69 -27.26 1.60
CA CYS A 424 -11.80 -27.59 0.19
C CYS A 424 -12.56 -28.91 -0.05
N GLN A 425 -12.26 -29.98 0.68
CA GLN A 425 -12.97 -31.26 0.57
C GLN A 425 -14.44 -31.14 0.97
N LYS A 426 -14.75 -30.42 2.05
CA LYS A 426 -16.14 -30.17 2.47
C LYS A 426 -16.93 -29.34 1.48
N ALA A 427 -16.28 -28.44 0.77
CA ALA A 427 -16.86 -27.65 -0.32
C ALA A 427 -17.03 -28.48 -1.63
N GLY A 428 -16.45 -29.68 -1.70
CA GLY A 428 -16.41 -30.48 -2.92
C GLY A 428 -15.49 -29.93 -3.99
N ALA A 429 -14.46 -29.18 -3.60
CA ALA A 429 -13.42 -28.66 -4.48
C ALA A 429 -12.39 -29.74 -4.85
N ARG A 430 -11.78 -29.61 -6.03
CA ARG A 430 -10.77 -30.56 -6.55
C ARG A 430 -9.36 -30.29 -6.00
N VAL A 431 -9.25 -30.17 -4.67
CA VAL A 431 -8.01 -29.77 -3.99
C VAL A 431 -6.84 -30.72 -4.28
N THR A 432 -7.06 -32.03 -4.36
CA THR A 432 -6.01 -33.01 -4.69
C THR A 432 -5.42 -32.74 -6.08
N THR A 433 -6.27 -32.45 -7.07
CA THR A 433 -5.81 -32.10 -8.43
C THR A 433 -5.00 -30.81 -8.42
N LEU A 434 -5.42 -29.81 -7.64
CA LEU A 434 -4.66 -28.56 -7.52
C LEU A 434 -3.28 -28.81 -6.89
N LEU A 435 -3.22 -29.53 -5.77
CA LEU A 435 -1.95 -29.85 -5.10
C LEU A 435 -0.99 -30.60 -6.03
N GLU A 436 -1.46 -31.60 -6.79
CA GLU A 436 -0.64 -32.33 -7.76
C GLU A 436 -0.13 -31.42 -8.89
N LEU A 437 -0.89 -30.41 -9.30
CA LEU A 437 -0.46 -29.43 -10.32
C LEU A 437 0.54 -28.42 -9.77
N LEU A 438 0.35 -27.94 -8.54
CA LEU A 438 1.28 -27.02 -7.85
C LEU A 438 2.62 -27.71 -7.60
N GLU A 439 2.62 -28.97 -7.15
CA GLU A 439 3.85 -29.77 -6.98
C GLU A 439 4.62 -29.91 -8.31
N LYS A 440 3.92 -30.23 -9.40
CA LYS A 440 4.55 -30.30 -10.73
C LYS A 440 5.08 -28.95 -11.22
N ALA A 441 4.39 -27.87 -10.88
CA ALA A 441 4.83 -26.52 -11.23
C ALA A 441 6.07 -26.11 -10.44
N GLN A 442 6.12 -26.47 -9.16
CA GLN A 442 7.27 -26.28 -8.30
C GLN A 442 8.49 -27.04 -8.84
N GLU A 443 8.38 -28.37 -9.07
CA GLU A 443 9.46 -29.19 -9.61
C GLU A 443 9.98 -28.66 -10.95
N LEU A 444 9.09 -28.27 -11.87
CA LEU A 444 9.48 -27.70 -13.16
C LEU A 444 10.19 -26.35 -12.99
N SER A 445 9.78 -25.55 -12.03
CA SER A 445 10.37 -24.23 -11.75
C SER A 445 11.80 -24.37 -11.22
N ASP A 446 12.05 -25.31 -10.31
CA ASP A 446 13.38 -25.62 -9.82
C ASP A 446 14.31 -26.07 -10.97
N GLU A 447 13.84 -27.00 -11.84
CA GLU A 447 14.61 -27.43 -13.00
C GLU A 447 14.92 -26.29 -14.00
N ILE A 448 14.01 -25.32 -14.13
CA ILE A 448 14.21 -24.12 -14.98
C ILE A 448 15.21 -23.20 -14.32
N TYR A 449 15.12 -22.99 -13.00
CA TYR A 449 16.03 -22.13 -12.26
C TYR A 449 17.47 -22.64 -12.28
N ASP A 450 17.67 -23.96 -12.14
CA ASP A 450 18.97 -24.58 -12.33
C ASP A 450 19.57 -24.28 -13.72
N ARG A 451 18.75 -24.37 -14.77
CA ARG A 451 19.20 -24.03 -16.13
C ARG A 451 19.48 -22.53 -16.31
N ILE A 452 18.67 -21.65 -15.72
CA ILE A 452 18.91 -20.21 -15.70
C ILE A 452 20.28 -19.93 -15.08
N TRP A 453 20.58 -20.61 -13.97
CA TRP A 453 21.86 -20.50 -13.30
C TRP A 453 23.03 -20.94 -14.20
N ASP A 454 22.94 -22.12 -14.81
CA ASP A 454 23.96 -22.63 -15.75
C ASP A 454 24.18 -21.66 -16.94
N VAL A 455 23.10 -21.12 -17.52
CA VAL A 455 23.18 -20.16 -18.63
C VAL A 455 23.86 -18.87 -18.17
N ASN A 456 23.53 -18.34 -17.02
CA ASN A 456 24.11 -17.11 -16.50
C ASN A 456 25.60 -17.29 -16.14
N GLU A 457 25.99 -18.41 -15.52
CA GLU A 457 27.40 -18.73 -15.26
C GLU A 457 28.22 -18.88 -16.56
N ALA A 458 27.71 -19.60 -17.54
CA ALA A 458 28.37 -19.77 -18.84
C ALA A 458 28.53 -18.41 -19.57
N TYR A 459 27.52 -17.54 -19.48
CA TYR A 459 27.61 -16.18 -20.04
C TYR A 459 28.70 -15.35 -19.35
N LEU A 460 28.76 -15.36 -18.02
CA LEU A 460 29.81 -14.69 -17.24
C LEU A 460 31.20 -15.24 -17.52
N ALA A 461 31.32 -16.52 -17.81
CA ALA A 461 32.56 -17.17 -18.25
C ALA A 461 32.98 -16.80 -19.69
N GLY A 462 32.16 -16.06 -20.43
CA GLY A 462 32.42 -15.62 -21.82
C GLY A 462 32.14 -16.69 -22.87
N GLU A 463 31.33 -17.67 -22.56
CA GLU A 463 30.92 -18.70 -23.52
C GLU A 463 30.00 -18.11 -24.61
N LYS A 464 30.15 -18.62 -25.83
CA LYS A 464 29.28 -18.21 -26.94
C LYS A 464 27.91 -18.84 -26.82
N MET A 465 26.87 -17.99 -26.77
CA MET A 465 25.49 -18.42 -26.64
C MET A 465 24.59 -17.76 -27.69
N ASN A 466 23.43 -18.37 -27.91
CA ASN A 466 22.38 -17.78 -28.72
C ASN A 466 21.52 -16.83 -27.90
N LEU A 467 21.94 -15.56 -27.80
CA LEU A 467 21.24 -14.55 -27.03
C LEU A 467 19.79 -14.29 -27.49
N GLU A 468 19.50 -14.49 -28.78
CA GLU A 468 18.14 -14.35 -29.31
C GLU A 468 17.21 -15.44 -28.74
N LYS A 469 17.70 -16.69 -28.70
CA LYS A 469 16.96 -17.79 -28.08
C LYS A 469 16.74 -17.59 -26.58
N ILE A 470 17.77 -17.13 -25.87
CA ILE A 470 17.70 -16.79 -24.45
C ILE A 470 16.67 -15.68 -24.21
N ARG A 471 16.64 -14.65 -25.06
CA ARG A 471 15.66 -13.57 -24.98
C ARG A 471 14.22 -14.06 -25.14
N GLU A 472 13.97 -15.03 -26.03
CA GLU A 472 12.64 -15.63 -26.16
C GLU A 472 12.25 -16.46 -24.93
N ALA A 473 13.19 -17.16 -24.29
CA ALA A 473 12.96 -17.83 -23.01
C ALA A 473 12.57 -16.81 -21.93
N GLU A 474 13.33 -15.72 -21.81
CA GLU A 474 13.09 -14.65 -20.85
C GLU A 474 11.70 -14.01 -21.00
N LYS A 475 11.27 -13.74 -22.23
CA LYS A 475 9.90 -13.25 -22.48
C LYS A 475 8.83 -14.21 -21.97
N LYS A 476 9.06 -15.52 -22.05
CA LYS A 476 8.15 -16.54 -21.51
C LYS A 476 8.14 -16.51 -19.99
N LEU A 477 9.30 -16.37 -19.35
CA LEU A 477 9.40 -16.27 -17.90
C LEU A 477 8.68 -15.01 -17.39
N LEU A 478 8.93 -13.85 -17.98
CA LEU A 478 8.23 -12.60 -17.64
C LEU A 478 6.72 -12.69 -17.92
N ALA A 479 6.29 -13.45 -18.95
CA ALA A 479 4.88 -13.70 -19.18
C ALA A 479 4.25 -14.61 -18.12
N VAL A 480 4.99 -15.58 -17.55
CA VAL A 480 4.55 -16.39 -16.40
C VAL A 480 4.40 -15.49 -15.17
N PHE A 481 5.39 -14.65 -14.90
CA PHE A 481 5.33 -13.68 -13.81
C PHE A 481 4.07 -12.80 -13.92
N LYS A 482 3.82 -12.20 -15.08
CA LYS A 482 2.60 -11.39 -15.28
C LYS A 482 1.32 -12.21 -15.10
N MET A 483 1.28 -13.46 -15.56
CA MET A 483 0.13 -14.34 -15.36
C MET A 483 -0.09 -14.66 -13.88
N GLU A 484 0.95 -14.86 -13.13
CA GLU A 484 0.91 -15.10 -11.68
C GLU A 484 0.34 -13.87 -10.97
N GLN A 485 0.89 -12.67 -11.21
CA GLN A 485 0.40 -11.41 -10.64
C GLN A 485 -1.07 -11.13 -10.94
N ASP A 486 -1.53 -11.42 -12.15
CA ASP A 486 -2.94 -11.25 -12.54
C ASP A 486 -3.87 -12.28 -11.90
N ARG A 487 -3.38 -13.50 -11.65
CA ARG A 487 -4.22 -14.64 -11.34
C ARG A 487 -4.16 -15.10 -9.91
N PHE A 488 -2.99 -14.97 -9.25
CA PHE A 488 -2.80 -15.45 -7.89
C PHE A 488 -2.86 -14.32 -6.86
N VAL A 489 -2.55 -13.09 -7.21
CA VAL A 489 -2.59 -11.97 -6.28
C VAL A 489 -4.04 -11.51 -6.06
N ARG A 490 -4.51 -11.64 -4.82
CA ARG A 490 -5.77 -11.07 -4.30
C ARG A 490 -5.46 -10.25 -3.06
N LEU A 491 -6.43 -9.50 -2.59
CA LEU A 491 -6.32 -8.67 -1.39
C LEU A 491 -7.48 -9.00 -0.44
N ASN A 492 -7.22 -8.91 0.86
CA ASN A 492 -8.27 -8.80 1.86
C ASN A 492 -8.66 -7.33 2.08
N TRP A 493 -9.58 -7.08 3.01
CA TRP A 493 -10.02 -5.71 3.30
C TRP A 493 -8.94 -4.84 3.95
N SER A 494 -7.94 -5.44 4.57
CA SER A 494 -6.78 -4.77 5.17
C SER A 494 -5.58 -4.63 4.22
N ASP A 495 -5.80 -4.87 2.92
CA ASP A 495 -4.81 -4.78 1.83
C ASP A 495 -3.63 -5.77 1.95
N GLU A 496 -3.80 -6.83 2.73
CA GLU A 496 -2.85 -7.94 2.77
C GLU A 496 -2.99 -8.80 1.51
N VAL A 497 -1.85 -9.22 0.97
CA VAL A 497 -1.79 -10.06 -0.24
C VAL A 497 -2.21 -11.51 0.09
N LEU A 498 -3.15 -12.03 -0.69
CA LEU A 498 -3.71 -13.38 -0.53
C LEU A 498 -3.67 -14.15 -1.86
N PHE A 499 -3.67 -15.49 -1.75
CA PHE A 499 -4.05 -16.36 -2.85
C PHE A 499 -5.57 -16.38 -3.07
N PRO A 500 -6.06 -16.78 -4.26
CA PRO A 500 -7.49 -16.63 -4.62
C PRO A 500 -8.47 -17.32 -3.67
N GLU A 501 -8.14 -18.49 -3.13
CA GLU A 501 -9.00 -19.29 -2.26
C GLU A 501 -9.03 -18.82 -0.81
N GLU A 502 -8.04 -18.04 -0.36
CA GLU A 502 -7.88 -17.68 1.05
C GLU A 502 -9.03 -16.81 1.56
N ALA A 503 -9.56 -15.89 0.74
CA ALA A 503 -10.69 -15.06 1.12
C ALA A 503 -11.91 -15.92 1.51
N ALA A 504 -12.28 -16.90 0.69
CA ALA A 504 -13.37 -17.80 0.98
C ALA A 504 -13.08 -18.74 2.16
N GLN A 505 -11.85 -19.22 2.31
CA GLN A 505 -11.41 -20.03 3.45
C GLN A 505 -11.52 -19.27 4.78
N ASN A 506 -11.01 -18.04 4.82
CA ASN A 506 -11.06 -17.17 5.99
C ASN A 506 -12.50 -16.85 6.38
N ASN A 507 -13.34 -16.48 5.41
CA ASN A 507 -14.75 -16.25 5.64
C ASN A 507 -15.45 -17.51 6.20
N LEU A 508 -15.18 -18.70 5.65
CA LEU A 508 -15.73 -19.96 6.16
C LEU A 508 -15.29 -20.26 7.59
N TYR A 509 -14.04 -19.97 7.94
CA TYR A 509 -13.56 -20.16 9.31
C TYR A 509 -14.36 -19.30 10.30
N TYR A 510 -14.51 -18.01 10.05
CA TYR A 510 -15.20 -17.09 10.95
C TYR A 510 -16.72 -17.31 10.97
N ILE A 511 -17.36 -17.57 9.84
CA ILE A 511 -18.79 -17.92 9.77
C ILE A 511 -19.08 -19.15 10.61
N ARG A 512 -18.31 -20.21 10.49
CA ARG A 512 -18.47 -21.44 11.29
C ARG A 512 -18.21 -21.19 12.77
N LYS A 513 -17.23 -20.33 13.12
CA LYS A 513 -17.00 -19.90 14.50
C LYS A 513 -18.21 -19.15 15.05
N ALA A 514 -18.78 -18.23 14.30
CA ALA A 514 -19.98 -17.49 14.67
C ALA A 514 -21.21 -18.42 14.87
N ILE A 515 -21.51 -19.31 13.93
CA ILE A 515 -22.61 -20.28 14.02
C ILE A 515 -22.45 -21.16 15.27
N ARG A 516 -21.26 -21.71 15.53
CA ARG A 516 -21.00 -22.54 16.72
C ARG A 516 -21.19 -21.76 18.02
N SER A 517 -20.76 -20.49 18.05
CA SER A 517 -20.90 -19.62 19.22
C SER A 517 -22.36 -19.29 19.49
N LEU A 518 -23.16 -18.96 18.48
CA LEU A 518 -24.60 -18.73 18.61
C LEU A 518 -25.35 -19.99 19.11
N LYS A 519 -25.04 -21.17 18.56
CA LYS A 519 -25.59 -22.45 19.02
C LYS A 519 -25.27 -22.77 20.48
N ARG A 520 -24.15 -22.21 20.99
CA ARG A 520 -23.73 -22.30 22.41
C ARG A 520 -24.23 -21.14 23.28
N LYS A 521 -25.09 -20.27 22.73
CA LYS A 521 -25.60 -19.05 23.40
C LYS A 521 -24.52 -18.06 23.83
N ASN A 522 -23.49 -17.93 23.03
CA ASN A 522 -22.42 -16.94 23.20
C ASN A 522 -22.42 -15.94 22.02
N PRO A 523 -23.30 -14.92 22.06
CA PRO A 523 -23.40 -13.94 20.99
C PRO A 523 -22.18 -13.02 20.89
N GLU A 524 -21.45 -12.77 22.00
CA GLU A 524 -20.25 -11.94 22.03
C GLU A 524 -19.15 -12.53 21.12
N THR A 525 -18.75 -13.78 21.36
CA THR A 525 -17.79 -14.47 20.51
C THR A 525 -18.27 -14.66 19.07
N ALA A 526 -19.59 -14.68 18.85
CA ALA A 526 -20.13 -14.70 17.49
C ALA A 526 -19.91 -13.36 16.79
N LEU A 527 -20.19 -12.24 17.47
CA LEU A 527 -19.94 -10.90 16.95
C LEU A 527 -18.46 -10.68 16.65
N GLU A 528 -17.57 -11.02 17.59
CA GLU A 528 -16.11 -10.97 17.36
C GLU A 528 -15.70 -11.70 16.08
N ALA A 529 -16.25 -12.91 15.86
CA ALA A 529 -15.96 -13.66 14.65
C ALA A 529 -16.52 -12.99 13.37
N LEU A 530 -17.66 -12.31 13.45
CA LEU A 530 -18.24 -11.61 12.30
C LEU A 530 -17.48 -10.33 11.95
N TYR A 531 -16.83 -9.69 12.94
CA TYR A 531 -16.02 -8.50 12.71
C TYR A 531 -14.75 -8.79 11.89
N GLU A 532 -14.25 -10.02 11.92
CA GLU A 532 -13.08 -10.46 11.14
C GLU A 532 -13.41 -10.73 9.65
N ILE A 533 -14.67 -10.62 9.24
CA ILE A 533 -15.10 -10.86 7.86
C ILE A 533 -15.16 -9.51 7.13
N ASP A 534 -14.27 -9.30 6.18
CA ASP A 534 -14.21 -8.10 5.35
C ASP A 534 -14.27 -6.80 6.20
N ASN A 535 -15.18 -5.88 5.87
CA ASN A 535 -15.37 -4.62 6.57
C ASN A 535 -16.48 -4.65 7.63
N ASN A 536 -16.95 -5.84 8.05
CA ASN A 536 -18.10 -5.93 8.95
C ASN A 536 -17.83 -5.45 10.38
N ALA A 537 -16.56 -5.26 10.79
CA ALA A 537 -16.19 -4.56 12.01
C ALA A 537 -16.81 -3.15 12.06
N TYR A 538 -16.94 -2.48 10.93
CA TYR A 538 -17.49 -1.13 10.85
C TYR A 538 -19.01 -1.06 10.97
N ALA A 539 -19.72 -2.20 10.78
CA ALA A 539 -21.17 -2.28 10.89
C ALA A 539 -21.70 -1.96 12.30
N PHE A 540 -20.91 -2.11 13.35
CA PHE A 540 -21.29 -1.79 14.72
C PHE A 540 -20.86 -0.39 15.17
N GLN A 541 -20.02 0.30 14.40
CA GLN A 541 -19.46 1.59 14.77
C GLN A 541 -20.09 2.75 14.00
N PHE A 542 -20.42 2.53 12.72
CA PHE A 542 -20.86 3.60 11.83
C PHE A 542 -22.26 3.35 11.28
N SER A 543 -22.91 4.41 10.78
CA SER A 543 -24.23 4.30 10.19
C SER A 543 -24.20 3.42 8.93
N ARG A 544 -25.37 2.87 8.56
CA ARG A 544 -25.50 2.06 7.34
C ARG A 544 -25.02 2.80 6.09
N SER A 545 -25.31 4.09 5.98
CA SER A 545 -24.92 4.89 4.83
C SER A 545 -23.40 5.03 4.70
N VAL A 546 -22.70 5.23 5.82
CA VAL A 546 -21.23 5.27 5.87
C VAL A 546 -20.63 3.91 5.49
N TYR A 547 -21.11 2.83 6.11
CA TYR A 547 -20.68 1.48 5.77
C TYR A 547 -20.90 1.16 4.28
N GLN A 548 -22.08 1.50 3.76
CA GLN A 548 -22.42 1.25 2.36
C GLN A 548 -21.55 2.08 1.40
N HIS A 549 -21.30 3.37 1.70
CA HIS A 549 -20.43 4.21 0.90
C HIS A 549 -19.05 3.58 0.72
N PHE A 550 -18.39 3.19 1.84
CA PHE A 550 -17.07 2.57 1.80
C PHE A 550 -17.06 1.11 1.32
N THR A 551 -18.20 0.47 1.20
CA THR A 551 -18.33 -0.80 0.47
C THR A 551 -18.44 -0.53 -1.04
N ASP A 552 -19.27 0.42 -1.42
CA ASP A 552 -19.55 0.74 -2.83
C ASP A 552 -18.33 1.33 -3.55
N TYR A 553 -17.50 2.13 -2.86
CA TYR A 553 -16.31 2.71 -3.45
C TYR A 553 -15.22 1.69 -3.81
N VAL A 554 -15.35 0.42 -3.36
CA VAL A 554 -14.52 -0.72 -3.78
C VAL A 554 -15.18 -1.49 -4.93
N PHE A 555 -16.51 -1.71 -4.88
CA PHE A 555 -17.19 -2.61 -5.79
C PHE A 555 -17.96 -1.93 -6.91
N HIS A 556 -18.28 -0.64 -6.76
CA HIS A 556 -19.10 0.10 -7.73
C HIS A 556 -18.39 1.34 -8.31
N GLN A 557 -17.07 1.37 -8.20
CA GLN A 557 -16.21 2.39 -8.80
C GLN A 557 -15.68 1.96 -10.18
N GLU A 558 -15.29 2.94 -10.98
CA GLU A 558 -14.58 2.71 -12.24
C GLU A 558 -13.16 2.15 -11.98
N ALA A 559 -12.69 1.28 -12.86
CA ALA A 559 -11.38 0.64 -12.71
C ALA A 559 -10.22 1.63 -12.62
N GLU A 560 -10.33 2.76 -13.32
CA GLU A 560 -9.35 3.85 -13.26
C GLU A 560 -9.21 4.47 -11.86
N ARG A 561 -10.28 4.47 -11.07
CA ARG A 561 -10.24 4.97 -9.68
C ARG A 561 -9.81 3.90 -8.70
N LEU A 562 -10.06 2.63 -9.01
CA LEU A 562 -9.62 1.50 -8.20
C LEU A 562 -8.15 1.14 -8.41
N GLN A 563 -7.53 1.65 -9.48
CA GLN A 563 -6.08 1.51 -9.74
C GLN A 563 -5.57 0.09 -9.51
N TRP A 564 -4.49 -0.03 -8.72
CA TRP A 564 -3.83 -1.29 -8.42
C TRP A 564 -4.69 -2.30 -7.64
N GLY A 565 -5.75 -1.85 -6.97
CA GLY A 565 -6.68 -2.70 -6.22
C GLY A 565 -7.87 -3.23 -7.03
N ALA A 566 -8.02 -2.78 -8.30
CA ALA A 566 -9.18 -3.12 -9.12
C ALA A 566 -9.42 -4.64 -9.25
N GLY A 567 -10.57 -5.11 -8.74
CA GLY A 567 -10.99 -6.52 -8.81
C GLY A 567 -10.16 -7.50 -7.97
N ARG A 568 -9.33 -7.01 -7.03
CA ARG A 568 -8.50 -7.87 -6.19
C ARG A 568 -9.18 -8.31 -4.89
N ILE A 569 -10.09 -7.53 -4.32
CA ILE A 569 -10.97 -8.01 -3.25
C ILE A 569 -12.13 -8.79 -3.89
N VAL A 570 -12.27 -10.05 -3.50
CA VAL A 570 -13.29 -10.96 -4.03
C VAL A 570 -14.10 -11.57 -2.88
N HIS A 571 -15.30 -12.10 -3.19
CA HIS A 571 -16.15 -12.86 -2.25
C HIS A 571 -16.61 -12.09 -1.01
N HIS A 572 -16.67 -10.76 -1.09
CA HIS A 572 -17.14 -9.90 0.00
C HIS A 572 -18.53 -10.28 0.50
N GLU A 573 -18.69 -10.28 1.82
CA GLU A 573 -19.96 -10.53 2.51
C GLU A 573 -20.42 -9.31 3.29
N ASN A 574 -21.46 -8.66 2.81
CA ASN A 574 -22.11 -7.59 3.56
C ASN A 574 -23.02 -8.18 4.63
N LEU A 575 -22.57 -8.16 5.86
CA LEU A 575 -23.29 -8.68 7.03
C LEU A 575 -23.87 -7.57 7.92
N TYR A 576 -23.92 -6.31 7.47
CA TYR A 576 -24.35 -5.15 8.25
C TYR A 576 -25.62 -5.41 9.05
N ASP A 577 -26.69 -5.83 8.39
CA ASP A 577 -28.00 -6.07 9.04
C ASP A 577 -27.97 -7.22 10.05
N LEU A 578 -27.13 -8.21 9.80
CA LEU A 578 -26.99 -9.37 10.69
C LEU A 578 -26.22 -8.94 11.96
N VAL A 579 -25.13 -8.20 11.81
CA VAL A 579 -24.33 -7.68 12.92
C VAL A 579 -25.17 -6.73 13.78
N GLU A 580 -25.85 -5.76 13.17
CA GLU A 580 -26.73 -4.81 13.86
C GLU A 580 -27.88 -5.52 14.60
N GLY A 581 -28.52 -6.48 13.96
CA GLY A 581 -29.59 -7.27 14.58
C GLY A 581 -29.10 -8.07 15.78
N LEU A 582 -27.94 -8.71 15.65
CA LEU A 582 -27.33 -9.50 16.71
C LEU A 582 -26.87 -8.62 17.89
N LEU A 583 -26.30 -7.42 17.62
CA LEU A 583 -25.93 -6.44 18.64
C LEU A 583 -27.16 -5.98 19.45
N LYS A 584 -28.28 -5.66 18.80
CA LYS A 584 -29.53 -5.27 19.47
C LYS A 584 -30.04 -6.38 20.38
N LYS A 585 -30.01 -7.63 19.92
CA LYS A 585 -30.39 -8.81 20.73
C LYS A 585 -29.43 -8.98 21.93
N TYR A 586 -28.13 -8.85 21.70
CA TYR A 586 -27.12 -8.94 22.76
C TYR A 586 -27.35 -7.92 23.87
N HIS A 587 -27.56 -6.66 23.50
CA HIS A 587 -27.81 -5.58 24.49
C HIS A 587 -29.18 -5.71 25.18
N SER A 588 -30.20 -6.22 24.53
CA SER A 588 -31.53 -6.43 25.13
C SER A 588 -31.64 -7.73 25.94
N GLY A 589 -30.62 -8.60 25.89
CA GLY A 589 -30.67 -9.92 26.52
C GLY A 589 -31.57 -10.92 25.79
N GLU A 590 -31.98 -10.64 24.55
CA GLU A 590 -32.75 -11.56 23.72
C GLU A 590 -31.87 -12.75 23.31
N THR A 591 -32.40 -13.98 23.52
CA THR A 591 -31.64 -15.21 23.29
C THR A 591 -32.07 -15.99 22.04
N ASP A 592 -33.13 -15.57 21.36
CA ASP A 592 -33.55 -16.21 20.12
C ASP A 592 -32.74 -15.68 18.92
N VAL A 593 -31.78 -16.48 18.50
CA VAL A 593 -30.84 -16.20 17.38
C VAL A 593 -31.02 -17.20 16.23
N ARG A 594 -32.19 -17.85 16.11
CA ARG A 594 -32.41 -18.87 15.07
C ARG A 594 -32.37 -18.30 13.66
N ASP A 595 -32.88 -17.08 13.47
CA ASP A 595 -32.85 -16.40 12.17
C ASP A 595 -31.42 -16.06 11.74
N GLU A 596 -30.61 -15.54 12.66
CA GLU A 596 -29.21 -15.22 12.42
C GLU A 596 -28.42 -16.48 12.05
N ILE A 597 -28.65 -17.60 12.74
CA ILE A 597 -28.03 -18.90 12.40
C ILE A 597 -28.43 -19.34 10.99
N LEU A 598 -29.71 -19.28 10.62
CA LEU A 598 -30.15 -19.65 9.26
C LEU A 598 -29.53 -18.77 8.18
N ARG A 599 -29.43 -17.47 8.42
CA ARG A 599 -28.76 -16.53 7.50
C ARG A 599 -27.28 -16.85 7.35
N LEU A 600 -26.57 -17.12 8.45
CA LEU A 600 -25.16 -17.52 8.42
C LEU A 600 -24.94 -18.87 7.73
N GLU A 601 -25.85 -19.86 7.91
CA GLU A 601 -25.77 -21.12 7.19
C GLU A 601 -25.98 -20.95 5.67
N ALA A 602 -26.74 -19.94 5.24
CA ALA A 602 -26.86 -19.57 3.82
C ALA A 602 -25.56 -18.92 3.29
N VAL A 603 -24.94 -18.03 4.10
CA VAL A 603 -23.65 -17.43 3.77
C VAL A 603 -22.56 -18.51 3.69
N GLU A 604 -22.52 -19.44 4.64
CA GLU A 604 -21.58 -20.57 4.61
C GLU A 604 -21.65 -21.37 3.30
N LYS A 605 -22.87 -21.67 2.82
CA LYS A 605 -23.05 -22.37 1.54
C LYS A 605 -22.51 -21.56 0.35
N ARG A 606 -22.71 -20.25 0.35
CA ARG A 606 -22.20 -19.36 -0.70
C ARG A 606 -20.68 -19.35 -0.72
N GLN A 607 -20.05 -19.19 0.44
CA GLN A 607 -18.59 -19.23 0.56
C GLN A 607 -17.99 -20.60 0.20
N GLN A 608 -18.69 -21.70 0.46
CA GLN A 608 -18.29 -23.03 -0.05
C GLN A 608 -18.31 -23.09 -1.59
N SER A 609 -19.29 -22.44 -2.24
CA SER A 609 -19.32 -22.36 -3.71
C SER A 609 -18.14 -21.55 -4.24
N TYR A 610 -17.86 -20.40 -3.63
CA TYR A 610 -16.71 -19.56 -3.99
C TYR A 610 -15.39 -20.32 -3.84
N LEU A 611 -15.15 -20.96 -2.70
CA LEU A 611 -13.94 -21.77 -2.50
C LEU A 611 -13.76 -22.84 -3.58
N LYS A 612 -14.86 -23.49 -4.00
CA LYS A 612 -14.80 -24.47 -5.09
C LYS A 612 -14.44 -23.81 -6.42
N GLU A 613 -15.01 -22.65 -6.71
CA GLU A 613 -14.76 -21.88 -7.93
C GLU A 613 -13.31 -21.39 -7.98
N ASP A 614 -12.76 -20.94 -6.84
CA ASP A 614 -11.37 -20.48 -6.70
C ASP A 614 -10.38 -21.61 -6.94
N VAL A 615 -10.61 -22.79 -6.34
CA VAL A 615 -9.77 -23.97 -6.60
C VAL A 615 -9.81 -24.36 -8.08
N ASP A 616 -10.99 -24.33 -8.73
CA ASP A 616 -11.10 -24.59 -10.16
C ASP A 616 -10.43 -23.50 -11.04
N TYR A 617 -10.45 -22.27 -10.58
CA TYR A 617 -9.73 -21.14 -11.21
C TYR A 617 -8.22 -21.32 -11.09
N MET A 618 -7.71 -21.67 -9.91
CA MET A 618 -6.28 -21.93 -9.68
C MET A 618 -5.79 -23.12 -10.50
N ILE A 619 -6.56 -24.21 -10.60
CA ILE A 619 -6.22 -25.35 -11.48
C ILE A 619 -5.95 -24.86 -12.92
N LYS A 620 -6.90 -24.12 -13.50
CA LYS A 620 -6.78 -23.60 -14.88
C LYS A 620 -5.61 -22.62 -15.04
N SER A 621 -5.37 -21.83 -14.01
CA SER A 621 -4.27 -20.85 -13.99
C SER A 621 -2.91 -21.55 -13.95
N THR A 622 -2.75 -22.53 -13.06
CA THR A 622 -1.53 -23.35 -12.94
C THR A 622 -1.26 -24.16 -14.21
N GLU A 623 -2.29 -24.79 -14.81
CA GLU A 623 -2.15 -25.49 -16.09
C GLU A 623 -1.59 -24.58 -17.20
N LYS A 624 -2.05 -23.32 -17.26
CA LYS A 624 -1.58 -22.36 -18.25
C LYS A 624 -0.14 -21.92 -17.99
N MET A 625 0.22 -21.65 -16.73
CA MET A 625 1.58 -21.32 -16.33
C MET A 625 2.55 -22.46 -16.61
N LEU A 626 2.17 -23.72 -16.28
CA LEU A 626 2.95 -24.91 -16.60
C LEU A 626 3.30 -25.04 -18.09
N LEU A 627 2.33 -24.81 -18.98
CA LEU A 627 2.57 -24.85 -20.43
C LEU A 627 3.61 -23.81 -20.84
N THR A 628 3.52 -22.59 -20.34
CA THR A 628 4.45 -21.50 -20.68
C THR A 628 5.84 -21.75 -20.08
N LEU A 629 5.92 -22.30 -18.86
CA LEU A 629 7.19 -22.73 -18.24
C LEU A 629 7.87 -23.85 -19.06
N GLN A 630 7.11 -24.84 -19.56
CA GLN A 630 7.64 -25.88 -20.45
C GLN A 630 8.21 -25.31 -21.74
N GLU A 631 7.54 -24.32 -22.34
CA GLU A 631 8.05 -23.61 -23.51
C GLU A 631 9.36 -22.86 -23.20
N ALA A 632 9.42 -22.15 -22.05
CA ALA A 632 10.64 -21.47 -21.59
C ALA A 632 11.80 -22.46 -21.40
N LYS A 633 11.55 -23.59 -20.75
CA LYS A 633 12.56 -24.66 -20.55
C LYS A 633 13.16 -25.20 -21.83
N GLN A 634 12.38 -25.30 -22.92
CA GLN A 634 12.87 -25.76 -24.23
C GLN A 634 13.78 -24.72 -24.92
N LEU A 635 13.64 -23.47 -24.53
CA LEU A 635 14.42 -22.37 -25.07
C LEU A 635 15.71 -22.11 -24.27
N LEU A 636 15.77 -22.47 -23.02
CA LEU A 636 16.99 -22.48 -22.19
C LEU A 636 17.83 -23.74 -22.51
#